data_aa277abab230fac3cf1f793ff3e8fa63
#
_entry.id   aa277abab230fac3cf1f793ff3e8fa63
#
_cell.length_a   1.000
_cell.length_b   1.000
_cell.length_c   1.000
_cell.angle_alpha   90.00
_cell.angle_beta   90.00
_cell.angle_gamma   90.00
#
_symmetry.space_group_name_H-M   'P 1'
#
loop_
_entity.id
_entity.type
_entity.pdbx_description
1 polymer ?
#
loop_
_entity_poly.entity_id
_entity_poly.type
_entity_poly.pdbx_seq_one_letter_code
_entity_poly.pdbx_strand_id
1 'polypeptide(L)'
;MNIKILDCTLRDGGYVNNWEFSKSQISKIVSALEKSNIDIIELGYLDDKKGCSINSTLFDSVVSMDKALGDLAPAVQKVVMIDLFSFNIDKLPLQSDTKINGIRLAFHKKDSDKALVVAEKIIDLGYQLFFQPMVTKNYTDDEFLALIEEVSQIDIYAFYIVDSFGSMSLSEFKHYIGLADANLNKSVSLGYHSHNNMQLAFSNAINFCNSQIDREIIIDSSIYGMGRGAGNLNTELIVDYLNTTSKYKYEVMPLLEVIDEILTYYFKKKSWGFSPTQYLSASLDCHPNYASYLVNKKTTHIVDIRQILDKIPLEDRNSFDQQAVDDLYRVFLLTEKSKPKGKLNIPNDKKILLVASGSSVNDSLTLIKDKIASNNYVVVALNHKPQFSCDYYFFSNQQRFDEFTDILPLKKQVITTNIRSEALASIVISLKDIIYVEKNFVTNVAMLMINYLILNGIKKVEIAGLDGYQIGRNNYAYDETNVIENENLFKELNEAIRDSLLQLKDTINVELITPSIYGEDIPLKILGIIPARYNSSRFQGKPLCLINNIPMIKRTYDRVKKSELLDKLVVATDDLKIKEYCEKESIPVVMTSDKHLTGTDRLAEVAQKEYYDLYINIQGDEPIVDCHSINQIVDDYKKNGQSYAVYNLYKKITSKDEVDSNTIIKVVVNQNDELMYMSRHPIPFNKSTNEAVYNKQVCVYGFTKKALEVFSNRDKSHNEQFEDIELLRFLDLGYSVKMLETTVDSIAVDVPDDVKKVEDFLKQNNLP
;
A
#
# COMPACT_ATOMS: atom_id res chain seq x y z
N MET A 1 35.20 -18.79 24.03
CA MET A 1 33.94 -18.60 23.29
C MET A 1 34.14 -17.49 22.27
N ASN A 2 33.79 -17.72 21.03
CA ASN A 2 33.75 -16.73 19.95
C ASN A 2 32.29 -16.36 19.71
N ILE A 3 31.95 -15.06 19.68
CA ILE A 3 30.57 -14.57 19.44
C ILE A 3 30.59 -13.88 18.09
N LYS A 4 29.64 -14.23 17.22
CA LYS A 4 29.38 -13.57 15.95
C LYS A 4 27.99 -12.96 15.98
N ILE A 5 27.88 -11.78 15.38
CA ILE A 5 26.60 -11.10 15.15
C ILE A 5 26.19 -11.29 13.70
N LEU A 6 24.96 -11.78 13.51
CA LEU A 6 24.31 -11.86 12.22
C LEU A 6 23.21 -10.80 12.15
N ASP A 7 23.30 -9.91 11.15
CA ASP A 7 22.22 -8.95 10.89
C ASP A 7 21.27 -9.46 9.81
N CYS A 8 19.98 -9.50 10.14
CA CYS A 8 18.90 -9.97 9.26
C CYS A 8 17.94 -8.85 8.80
N THR A 9 18.35 -7.59 8.87
CA THR A 9 17.51 -6.42 8.51
C THR A 9 16.92 -6.55 7.11
N LEU A 10 17.72 -6.94 6.12
CA LEU A 10 17.27 -7.04 4.72
C LEU A 10 16.34 -8.24 4.46
N ARG A 11 16.34 -9.24 5.33
CA ARG A 11 15.46 -10.41 5.21
C ARG A 11 14.24 -10.27 6.08
N ASP A 12 14.41 -10.19 7.40
CA ASP A 12 13.28 -10.18 8.34
C ASP A 12 12.55 -8.84 8.38
N GLY A 13 13.29 -7.74 8.18
CA GLY A 13 12.70 -6.42 7.96
C GLY A 13 11.77 -6.36 6.74
N GLY A 14 11.95 -7.24 5.77
CA GLY A 14 11.08 -7.37 4.60
C GLY A 14 9.61 -7.68 4.95
N TYR A 15 9.30 -8.31 6.06
CA TYR A 15 7.92 -8.47 6.53
C TYR A 15 7.23 -7.15 6.92
N VAL A 16 7.99 -6.09 7.10
CA VAL A 16 7.45 -4.74 7.38
C VAL A 16 7.09 -4.03 6.08
N ASN A 17 7.97 -4.10 5.06
CA ASN A 17 7.88 -3.32 3.82
C ASN A 17 7.70 -4.16 2.55
N ASN A 18 7.27 -5.43 2.67
CA ASN A 18 7.13 -6.39 1.57
C ASN A 18 8.44 -6.62 0.78
N TRP A 19 9.58 -6.59 1.47
CA TRP A 19 10.94 -6.67 0.91
C TRP A 19 11.27 -5.55 -0.09
N GLU A 20 10.51 -4.47 -0.11
CA GLU A 20 10.75 -3.31 -0.96
C GLU A 20 11.84 -2.41 -0.38
N PHE A 21 13.07 -2.68 -0.76
CA PHE A 21 14.23 -1.83 -0.52
C PHE A 21 14.81 -1.39 -1.86
N SER A 22 15.00 -0.08 -2.07
CA SER A 22 15.67 0.38 -3.28
C SER A 22 17.13 -0.08 -3.31
N LYS A 23 17.72 -0.20 -4.50
CA LYS A 23 19.14 -0.56 -4.65
C LYS A 23 20.06 0.35 -3.82
N SER A 24 19.76 1.65 -3.76
CA SER A 24 20.51 2.60 -2.93
C SER A 24 20.40 2.31 -1.44
N GLN A 25 19.20 1.94 -0.95
CA GLN A 25 18.98 1.57 0.45
C GLN A 25 19.70 0.28 0.81
N ILE A 26 19.61 -0.75 -0.04
CA ILE A 26 20.35 -2.01 0.14
C ILE A 26 21.85 -1.74 0.26
N SER A 27 22.41 -0.98 -0.68
CA SER A 27 23.84 -0.63 -0.68
C SER A 27 24.25 0.14 0.58
N LYS A 28 23.44 1.09 1.06
CA LYS A 28 23.70 1.86 2.29
C LYS A 28 23.64 0.95 3.53
N ILE A 29 22.63 0.11 3.66
CA ILE A 29 22.47 -0.82 4.78
C ILE A 29 23.68 -1.77 4.85
N VAL A 30 24.02 -2.42 3.73
CA VAL A 30 25.16 -3.34 3.67
C VAL A 30 26.45 -2.63 4.00
N SER A 31 26.71 -1.44 3.42
CA SER A 31 27.92 -0.64 3.73
C SER A 31 28.00 -0.24 5.20
N ALA A 32 26.87 0.08 5.83
CA ALA A 32 26.83 0.41 7.25
C ALA A 32 27.15 -0.81 8.12
N LEU A 33 26.60 -1.98 7.81
CA LEU A 33 26.89 -3.24 8.49
C LEU A 33 28.37 -3.63 8.36
N GLU A 34 28.96 -3.48 7.17
CA GLU A 34 30.38 -3.70 6.93
C GLU A 34 31.25 -2.73 7.76
N LYS A 35 30.93 -1.43 7.75
CA LYS A 35 31.64 -0.41 8.56
C LYS A 35 31.49 -0.65 10.06
N SER A 36 30.37 -1.25 10.46
CA SER A 36 30.11 -1.61 11.86
C SER A 36 30.83 -2.88 12.29
N ASN A 37 31.59 -3.53 11.42
CA ASN A 37 32.29 -4.81 11.62
C ASN A 37 31.32 -5.97 11.97
N ILE A 38 30.10 -5.96 11.44
CA ILE A 38 29.17 -7.08 11.62
C ILE A 38 29.74 -8.33 10.94
N ASP A 39 29.69 -9.48 11.63
CA ASP A 39 30.35 -10.70 11.19
C ASP A 39 29.64 -11.38 10.02
N ILE A 40 28.30 -11.40 10.04
CA ILE A 40 27.46 -12.09 9.06
C ILE A 40 26.30 -11.17 8.64
N ILE A 41 26.06 -11.06 7.34
CA ILE A 41 24.95 -10.27 6.78
C ILE A 41 24.00 -11.20 6.03
N GLU A 42 22.73 -11.21 6.44
CA GLU A 42 21.65 -11.89 5.71
C GLU A 42 21.06 -10.93 4.67
N LEU A 43 21.34 -11.23 3.39
CA LEU A 43 21.10 -10.32 2.27
C LEU A 43 19.63 -10.27 1.79
N GLY A 44 18.83 -11.25 2.19
CA GLY A 44 17.44 -11.34 1.79
C GLY A 44 16.90 -12.77 1.81
N TYR A 45 15.86 -12.97 1.00
CA TYR A 45 15.08 -14.20 0.94
C TYR A 45 15.01 -14.74 -0.49
N LEU A 46 15.20 -16.04 -0.69
CA LEU A 46 15.02 -16.72 -1.99
C LEU A 46 13.62 -17.34 -2.08
N ASP A 47 12.84 -16.91 -3.08
CA ASP A 47 11.50 -17.44 -3.38
C ASP A 47 11.27 -17.43 -4.89
N ASP A 48 11.34 -18.59 -5.53
CA ASP A 48 11.23 -18.71 -6.99
C ASP A 48 9.78 -18.72 -7.51
N LYS A 49 8.80 -18.62 -6.61
CA LYS A 49 7.37 -18.53 -6.92
C LYS A 49 6.87 -17.09 -6.96
N LYS A 50 7.60 -16.16 -6.35
CA LYS A 50 7.27 -14.73 -6.33
C LYS A 50 8.17 -13.99 -7.31
N GLY A 51 7.59 -13.12 -8.13
CA GLY A 51 8.35 -12.30 -9.08
C GLY A 51 9.38 -11.41 -8.37
N CYS A 52 10.56 -11.27 -8.96
CA CYS A 52 11.63 -10.41 -8.45
C CYS A 52 11.48 -8.98 -9.00
N SER A 53 11.54 -7.98 -8.12
CA SER A 53 11.71 -6.57 -8.48
C SER A 53 13.17 -6.15 -8.29
N ILE A 54 13.64 -5.22 -9.11
CA ILE A 54 15.01 -4.64 -8.99
C ILE A 54 15.22 -3.91 -7.65
N ASN A 55 14.13 -3.50 -7.01
CA ASN A 55 14.10 -2.81 -5.73
C ASN A 55 13.54 -3.72 -4.63
N SER A 56 14.05 -4.93 -4.54
CA SER A 56 13.57 -5.91 -3.56
C SER A 56 14.71 -6.74 -3.01
N THR A 57 14.58 -7.16 -1.75
CA THR A 57 15.42 -8.20 -1.12
C THR A 57 14.75 -9.57 -1.11
N LEU A 58 13.65 -9.73 -1.85
CA LEU A 58 13.06 -11.01 -2.21
C LEU A 58 13.53 -11.39 -3.62
N PHE A 59 14.30 -12.44 -3.76
CA PHE A 59 14.98 -12.81 -4.99
C PHE A 59 14.44 -14.13 -5.55
N ASP A 60 14.31 -14.22 -6.87
CA ASP A 60 13.93 -15.44 -7.59
C ASP A 60 15.10 -16.38 -7.85
N SER A 61 16.33 -15.89 -7.72
CA SER A 61 17.55 -16.64 -7.94
C SER A 61 18.77 -15.96 -7.30
N VAL A 62 19.83 -16.72 -7.05
CA VAL A 62 21.11 -16.18 -6.57
C VAL A 62 21.73 -15.23 -7.60
N VAL A 63 21.50 -15.47 -8.89
CA VAL A 63 21.99 -14.60 -9.97
C VAL A 63 21.33 -13.23 -9.94
N SER A 64 20.03 -13.16 -9.70
CA SER A 64 19.32 -11.89 -9.55
C SER A 64 19.78 -11.13 -8.30
N MET A 65 20.05 -11.83 -7.22
CA MET A 65 20.62 -11.28 -6.00
C MET A 65 22.00 -10.68 -6.22
N ASP A 66 22.94 -11.41 -6.83
CA ASP A 66 24.30 -10.93 -7.13
C ASP A 66 24.29 -9.65 -7.99
N LYS A 67 23.34 -9.55 -8.94
CA LYS A 67 23.15 -8.33 -9.77
C LYS A 67 22.60 -7.15 -8.94
N ALA A 68 21.71 -7.41 -8.01
CA ALA A 68 21.12 -6.35 -7.17
C ALA A 68 22.14 -5.77 -6.18
N LEU A 69 22.99 -6.62 -5.62
CA LEU A 69 23.91 -6.28 -4.55
C LEU A 69 25.23 -5.66 -5.05
N GLY A 70 25.63 -5.93 -6.31
CA GLY A 70 26.86 -5.40 -6.88
C GLY A 70 28.15 -5.93 -6.20
N ASP A 71 29.19 -5.09 -6.13
CA ASP A 71 30.46 -5.47 -5.50
C ASP A 71 30.40 -5.21 -4.00
N LEU A 72 30.27 -6.29 -3.24
CA LEU A 72 30.33 -6.29 -1.77
C LEU A 72 31.74 -6.62 -1.31
N ALA A 73 32.15 -6.07 -0.14
CA ALA A 73 33.44 -6.34 0.44
C ALA A 73 33.62 -7.87 0.73
N PRO A 74 34.75 -8.47 0.37
CA PRO A 74 34.95 -9.92 0.53
C PRO A 74 35.06 -10.36 2.01
N ALA A 75 35.31 -9.42 2.91
CA ALA A 75 35.67 -9.73 4.31
C ALA A 75 34.51 -10.20 5.20
N VAL A 76 33.25 -9.91 4.83
CA VAL A 76 32.06 -10.24 5.63
C VAL A 76 31.38 -11.50 5.08
N GLN A 77 30.98 -12.41 5.96
CA GLN A 77 30.24 -13.61 5.60
C GLN A 77 28.80 -13.23 5.17
N LYS A 78 28.37 -13.70 4.01
CA LYS A 78 27.09 -13.38 3.38
C LYS A 78 26.22 -14.62 3.31
N VAL A 79 24.99 -14.48 3.78
CA VAL A 79 24.02 -15.58 3.81
C VAL A 79 22.69 -15.13 3.25
N VAL A 80 21.85 -16.09 2.84
CA VAL A 80 20.49 -15.86 2.36
C VAL A 80 19.55 -16.91 2.96
N MET A 81 18.30 -16.52 3.24
CA MET A 81 17.28 -17.42 3.77
C MET A 81 16.55 -18.15 2.65
N ILE A 82 16.29 -19.42 2.87
CA ILE A 82 15.35 -20.27 2.12
C ILE A 82 14.39 -20.91 3.13
N ASP A 83 13.09 -20.76 2.92
CA ASP A 83 12.10 -21.66 3.53
C ASP A 83 12.02 -22.93 2.69
N LEU A 84 11.88 -24.08 3.32
CA LEU A 84 11.97 -25.40 2.70
C LEU A 84 11.17 -25.56 1.40
N PHE A 85 10.04 -24.86 1.26
CA PHE A 85 9.15 -24.95 0.09
C PHE A 85 9.09 -23.68 -0.76
N SER A 86 9.85 -22.64 -0.42
CA SER A 86 9.81 -21.36 -1.14
C SER A 86 10.69 -21.35 -2.38
N PHE A 87 11.68 -22.23 -2.44
CA PHE A 87 12.68 -22.23 -3.51
C PHE A 87 13.05 -23.65 -3.94
N ASN A 88 13.17 -23.87 -5.26
CA ASN A 88 13.66 -25.14 -5.80
C ASN A 88 15.18 -25.22 -5.66
N ILE A 89 15.68 -26.09 -4.78
CA ILE A 89 17.10 -26.24 -4.46
C ILE A 89 17.95 -26.64 -5.67
N ASP A 90 17.36 -27.31 -6.67
CA ASP A 90 18.08 -27.72 -7.89
C ASP A 90 18.45 -26.51 -8.80
N LYS A 91 17.96 -25.31 -8.48
CA LYS A 91 18.34 -24.05 -9.12
C LYS A 91 19.48 -23.32 -8.45
N LEU A 92 19.97 -23.79 -7.31
CA LEU A 92 21.14 -23.22 -6.65
C LEU A 92 22.39 -23.53 -7.47
N PRO A 93 23.22 -22.50 -7.79
CA PRO A 93 24.53 -22.73 -8.39
C PRO A 93 25.52 -23.32 -7.37
N LEU A 94 26.69 -23.74 -7.82
CA LEU A 94 27.78 -24.05 -6.91
C LEU A 94 28.19 -22.81 -6.11
N GLN A 95 28.58 -22.99 -4.88
CA GLN A 95 29.01 -21.88 -4.01
C GLN A 95 30.17 -21.09 -4.63
N SER A 96 31.11 -21.77 -5.29
CA SER A 96 32.21 -21.14 -6.02
C SER A 96 31.81 -20.14 -7.09
N ASP A 97 30.59 -20.24 -7.60
CA ASP A 97 30.06 -19.41 -8.70
C ASP A 97 29.29 -18.20 -8.20
N THR A 98 29.24 -18.00 -6.87
CA THR A 98 28.49 -16.91 -6.24
C THR A 98 29.30 -16.20 -5.17
N LYS A 99 28.81 -15.03 -4.74
CA LYS A 99 29.38 -14.26 -3.62
C LYS A 99 28.78 -14.68 -2.27
N ILE A 100 27.86 -15.64 -2.25
CA ILE A 100 27.13 -16.09 -1.03
C ILE A 100 27.93 -17.21 -0.38
N ASN A 101 28.18 -17.09 0.91
CA ASN A 101 28.91 -18.07 1.69
C ASN A 101 28.04 -19.20 2.22
N GLY A 102 26.79 -18.86 2.62
CA GLY A 102 25.92 -19.82 3.28
C GLY A 102 24.44 -19.64 3.01
N ILE A 103 23.72 -20.72 3.24
CA ILE A 103 22.27 -20.81 3.14
C ILE A 103 21.69 -21.04 4.54
N ARG A 104 20.67 -20.24 4.88
CA ARG A 104 19.86 -20.40 6.08
C ARG A 104 18.59 -21.16 5.72
N LEU A 105 18.50 -22.43 6.09
CA LEU A 105 17.36 -23.30 5.77
C LEU A 105 16.37 -23.29 6.95
N ALA A 106 15.22 -22.65 6.75
CA ALA A 106 14.12 -22.61 7.71
C ALA A 106 13.06 -23.67 7.36
N PHE A 107 12.53 -24.35 8.38
CA PHE A 107 11.51 -25.38 8.20
C PHE A 107 10.67 -25.58 9.46
N HIS A 108 9.46 -26.11 9.30
CA HIS A 108 8.62 -26.51 10.42
C HIS A 108 8.91 -27.94 10.88
N LYS A 109 8.70 -28.25 12.17
CA LYS A 109 8.90 -29.55 12.80
C LYS A 109 8.37 -30.73 11.97
N LYS A 110 7.17 -30.63 11.41
CA LYS A 110 6.54 -31.69 10.60
C LYS A 110 7.27 -32.03 9.29
N ASP A 111 8.20 -31.19 8.88
CA ASP A 111 8.94 -31.31 7.62
C ASP A 111 10.44 -31.58 7.84
N SER A 112 10.83 -31.97 9.05
CA SER A 112 12.26 -32.21 9.43
C SER A 112 12.96 -33.18 8.50
N ASP A 113 12.31 -34.34 8.16
CA ASP A 113 12.92 -35.35 7.27
C ASP A 113 13.26 -34.78 5.88
N LYS A 114 12.38 -33.93 5.34
CA LYS A 114 12.62 -33.29 4.06
C LYS A 114 13.70 -32.21 4.16
N ALA A 115 13.75 -31.51 5.29
CA ALA A 115 14.78 -30.49 5.53
C ALA A 115 16.17 -31.12 5.57
N LEU A 116 16.33 -32.32 6.14
CA LEU A 116 17.62 -33.06 6.14
C LEU A 116 18.06 -33.41 4.72
N VAL A 117 17.16 -33.90 3.86
CA VAL A 117 17.48 -34.18 2.46
C VAL A 117 17.91 -32.93 1.68
N VAL A 118 17.25 -31.80 1.93
CA VAL A 118 17.61 -30.52 1.31
C VAL A 118 18.94 -29.99 1.90
N ALA A 119 19.18 -30.20 3.18
CA ALA A 119 20.40 -29.83 3.87
C ALA A 119 21.64 -30.47 3.23
N GLU A 120 21.62 -31.79 2.98
CA GLU A 120 22.70 -32.51 2.29
C GLU A 120 23.00 -31.92 0.90
N LYS A 121 21.96 -31.63 0.11
CA LYS A 121 22.12 -30.99 -1.22
C LYS A 121 22.80 -29.62 -1.14
N ILE A 122 22.43 -28.79 -0.13
CA ILE A 122 23.04 -27.47 0.08
C ILE A 122 24.53 -27.61 0.40
N ILE A 123 24.87 -28.57 1.25
CA ILE A 123 26.26 -28.85 1.63
C ILE A 123 27.06 -29.37 0.43
N ASP A 124 26.51 -30.29 -0.36
CA ASP A 124 27.13 -30.83 -1.59
C ASP A 124 27.42 -29.74 -2.62
N LEU A 125 26.63 -28.67 -2.67
CA LEU A 125 26.87 -27.48 -3.49
C LEU A 125 27.98 -26.56 -2.93
N GLY A 126 28.54 -26.86 -1.75
CA GLY A 126 29.65 -26.16 -1.12
C GLY A 126 29.25 -25.01 -0.19
N TYR A 127 27.96 -24.79 0.06
CA TYR A 127 27.51 -23.74 0.97
C TYR A 127 27.63 -24.14 2.44
N GLN A 128 27.94 -23.16 3.27
CA GLN A 128 27.78 -23.29 4.72
C GLN A 128 26.29 -23.33 5.05
N LEU A 129 25.85 -24.37 5.76
CA LEU A 129 24.45 -24.55 6.12
C LEU A 129 24.14 -24.04 7.52
N PHE A 130 23.20 -23.12 7.65
CA PHE A 130 22.60 -22.65 8.90
C PHE A 130 21.22 -23.30 9.05
N PHE A 131 21.13 -24.31 9.90
CA PHE A 131 19.95 -25.15 10.04
C PHE A 131 19.00 -24.59 11.09
N GLN A 132 17.75 -24.25 10.68
CA GLN A 132 16.82 -23.45 11.48
C GLN A 132 15.47 -24.13 11.69
N PRO A 133 15.33 -25.00 12.69
CA PRO A 133 14.04 -25.57 13.10
C PRO A 133 13.16 -24.48 13.71
N MET A 134 12.18 -23.98 12.91
CA MET A 134 11.25 -22.93 13.36
C MET A 134 10.44 -23.38 14.57
N VAL A 135 10.09 -22.41 15.44
CA VAL A 135 9.30 -22.63 16.66
C VAL A 135 9.91 -23.74 17.52
N THR A 136 11.20 -23.62 17.87
CA THR A 136 11.94 -24.62 18.64
C THR A 136 11.19 -25.06 19.91
N LYS A 137 10.46 -24.16 20.55
CA LYS A 137 9.63 -24.42 21.74
C LYS A 137 8.60 -25.53 21.55
N ASN A 138 8.23 -25.88 20.31
CA ASN A 138 7.22 -26.91 20.01
C ASN A 138 7.77 -28.33 19.91
N TYR A 139 9.09 -28.51 20.05
CA TYR A 139 9.70 -29.83 20.13
C TYR A 139 9.64 -30.32 21.58
N THR A 140 9.26 -31.58 21.78
CA THR A 140 9.57 -32.28 23.02
C THR A 140 11.05 -32.55 23.10
N ASP A 141 11.59 -32.85 24.29
CA ASP A 141 13.00 -33.18 24.46
C ASP A 141 13.43 -34.36 23.57
N ASP A 142 12.61 -35.40 23.51
CA ASP A 142 12.91 -36.60 22.69
C ASP A 142 12.94 -36.25 21.18
N GLU A 143 11.98 -35.44 20.69
CA GLU A 143 11.94 -34.99 19.28
C GLU A 143 13.13 -34.07 18.95
N PHE A 144 13.50 -33.18 19.88
CA PHE A 144 14.63 -32.27 19.70
C PHE A 144 15.95 -33.00 19.68
N LEU A 145 16.13 -33.97 20.57
CA LEU A 145 17.32 -34.81 20.61
C LEU A 145 17.43 -35.74 19.39
N ALA A 146 16.31 -36.31 18.92
CA ALA A 146 16.29 -37.09 17.68
C ALA A 146 16.74 -36.23 16.47
N LEU A 147 16.23 -35.00 16.35
CA LEU A 147 16.65 -34.06 15.30
C LEU A 147 18.16 -33.74 15.39
N ILE A 148 18.70 -33.56 16.61
CA ILE A 148 20.11 -33.30 16.84
C ILE A 148 20.97 -34.52 16.44
N GLU A 149 20.50 -35.72 16.73
CA GLU A 149 21.20 -36.96 16.35
C GLU A 149 21.31 -37.10 14.84
N GLU A 150 20.21 -36.86 14.10
CA GLU A 150 20.19 -36.88 12.63
C GLU A 150 21.09 -35.78 12.03
N VAL A 151 20.99 -34.55 12.53
CA VAL A 151 21.81 -33.41 12.08
C VAL A 151 23.30 -33.64 12.37
N SER A 152 23.64 -34.38 13.41
CA SER A 152 25.04 -34.69 13.75
C SER A 152 25.71 -35.62 12.73
N GLN A 153 24.96 -36.24 11.82
CA GLN A 153 25.49 -37.05 10.72
C GLN A 153 25.88 -36.23 9.48
N ILE A 154 25.51 -34.96 9.43
CA ILE A 154 25.80 -34.05 8.31
C ILE A 154 26.66 -32.86 8.77
N ASP A 155 27.47 -32.31 7.85
CA ASP A 155 28.47 -31.27 8.18
C ASP A 155 27.82 -29.86 8.07
N ILE A 156 26.95 -29.55 9.03
CA ILE A 156 26.33 -28.23 9.13
C ILE A 156 27.29 -27.21 9.76
N TYR A 157 27.19 -25.94 9.31
CA TYR A 157 27.94 -24.84 9.91
C TYR A 157 27.37 -24.41 11.27
N ALA A 158 26.05 -24.23 11.35
CA ALA A 158 25.35 -23.75 12.54
C ALA A 158 23.98 -24.41 12.74
N PHE A 159 23.65 -24.72 13.99
CA PHE A 159 22.33 -25.16 14.43
C PHE A 159 21.66 -24.04 15.26
N TYR A 160 20.40 -23.73 14.99
CA TYR A 160 19.73 -22.61 15.60
C TYR A 160 18.64 -22.99 16.61
N ILE A 161 18.56 -22.22 17.69
CA ILE A 161 17.37 -22.11 18.54
C ILE A 161 16.56 -20.93 18.01
N VAL A 162 15.33 -21.21 17.56
CA VAL A 162 14.48 -20.23 16.87
C VAL A 162 13.24 -19.92 17.70
N ASP A 163 13.21 -18.73 18.32
CA ASP A 163 12.06 -18.19 19.04
C ASP A 163 11.16 -17.40 18.07
N SER A 164 10.43 -18.14 17.23
CA SER A 164 9.59 -17.56 16.17
C SER A 164 8.45 -16.68 16.70
N PHE A 165 8.03 -16.87 17.94
CA PHE A 165 6.93 -16.11 18.55
C PHE A 165 7.41 -15.08 19.57
N GLY A 166 8.72 -15.00 19.82
CA GLY A 166 9.29 -14.09 20.81
C GLY A 166 8.71 -14.32 22.22
N SER A 167 8.40 -15.58 22.56
CA SER A 167 7.75 -16.00 23.80
C SER A 167 8.62 -16.88 24.68
N MET A 168 9.82 -17.27 24.21
CA MET A 168 10.71 -18.18 24.91
C MET A 168 11.25 -17.53 26.18
N SER A 169 10.88 -18.09 27.34
CA SER A 169 11.42 -17.68 28.64
C SER A 169 12.92 -18.01 28.77
N LEU A 170 13.61 -17.34 29.68
CA LEU A 170 15.02 -17.63 29.92
C LEU A 170 15.28 -19.08 30.34
N SER A 171 14.36 -19.70 31.06
CA SER A 171 14.47 -21.11 31.46
C SER A 171 14.34 -22.05 30.27
N GLU A 172 13.39 -21.84 29.40
CA GLU A 172 13.20 -22.60 28.15
C GLU A 172 14.40 -22.41 27.22
N PHE A 173 14.88 -21.17 27.06
CA PHE A 173 16.07 -20.87 26.27
C PHE A 173 17.30 -21.63 26.76
N LYS A 174 17.59 -21.57 28.05
CA LYS A 174 18.72 -22.31 28.67
C LYS A 174 18.56 -23.80 28.51
N HIS A 175 17.36 -24.34 28.60
CA HIS A 175 17.08 -25.75 28.43
C HIS A 175 17.46 -26.23 27.01
N TYR A 176 16.92 -25.59 25.95
CA TYR A 176 17.22 -26.00 24.58
C TYR A 176 18.69 -25.78 24.19
N ILE A 177 19.28 -24.66 24.62
CA ILE A 177 20.74 -24.44 24.44
C ILE A 177 21.55 -25.52 25.12
N GLY A 178 21.18 -25.92 26.35
CA GLY A 178 21.85 -26.99 27.09
C GLY A 178 21.76 -28.35 26.39
N LEU A 179 20.58 -28.70 25.88
CA LEU A 179 20.38 -29.92 25.09
C LEU A 179 21.23 -29.91 23.81
N ALA A 180 21.22 -28.78 23.08
CA ALA A 180 22.00 -28.65 21.86
C ALA A 180 23.51 -28.68 22.11
N ASP A 181 24.00 -27.93 23.10
CA ASP A 181 25.45 -27.93 23.41
C ASP A 181 25.99 -29.28 23.87
N ALA A 182 25.18 -30.04 24.61
CA ALA A 182 25.59 -31.36 25.11
C ALA A 182 25.64 -32.43 24.00
N ASN A 183 24.83 -32.32 22.94
CA ASN A 183 24.63 -33.43 22.00
C ASN A 183 25.09 -33.13 20.55
N LEU A 184 25.30 -31.87 20.16
CA LEU A 184 25.86 -31.51 18.86
C LEU A 184 27.38 -31.66 18.82
N ASN A 185 27.95 -31.98 17.64
CA ASN A 185 29.38 -31.93 17.41
C ASN A 185 29.96 -30.55 17.80
N LYS A 186 31.13 -30.51 18.44
CA LYS A 186 31.73 -29.26 18.94
C LYS A 186 32.15 -28.28 17.82
N SER A 187 32.32 -28.78 16.60
CA SER A 187 32.56 -27.93 15.41
C SER A 187 31.38 -27.15 14.97
N VAL A 188 30.16 -27.55 15.32
CA VAL A 188 28.90 -26.86 14.90
C VAL A 188 28.68 -25.64 15.79
N SER A 189 28.52 -24.47 15.19
CA SER A 189 28.16 -23.24 15.89
C SER A 189 26.71 -23.32 16.40
N LEU A 190 26.42 -22.69 17.56
CA LEU A 190 25.07 -22.54 18.06
C LEU A 190 24.53 -21.13 17.71
N GLY A 191 23.39 -21.08 17.03
CA GLY A 191 22.71 -19.84 16.68
C GLY A 191 21.48 -19.57 17.56
N TYR A 192 21.15 -18.29 17.72
CA TYR A 192 19.91 -17.84 18.36
C TYR A 192 19.23 -16.79 17.48
N HIS A 193 18.03 -17.12 17.00
CA HIS A 193 17.15 -16.19 16.30
C HIS A 193 15.90 -15.92 17.13
N SER A 194 15.59 -14.65 17.42
CA SER A 194 14.47 -14.31 18.30
C SER A 194 13.68 -13.13 17.81
N HIS A 195 12.35 -13.31 17.83
CA HIS A 195 11.44 -12.16 17.83
C HIS A 195 11.30 -11.58 19.25
N ASN A 196 10.81 -10.32 19.34
CA ASN A 196 10.84 -9.55 20.58
C ASN A 196 9.43 -9.26 21.15
N ASN A 197 8.45 -10.13 20.89
CA ASN A 197 7.04 -9.91 21.27
C ASN A 197 6.84 -9.82 22.79
N MET A 198 7.61 -10.57 23.58
CA MET A 198 7.61 -10.51 25.05
C MET A 198 8.75 -9.66 25.60
N GLN A 199 9.51 -8.94 24.76
CA GLN A 199 10.70 -8.14 25.12
C GLN A 199 11.81 -8.95 25.79
N LEU A 200 11.94 -10.24 25.46
CA LEU A 200 12.92 -11.16 26.04
C LEU A 200 14.18 -11.34 25.18
N ALA A 201 14.16 -10.92 23.92
CA ALA A 201 15.24 -11.14 22.96
C ALA A 201 16.61 -10.66 23.48
N PHE A 202 16.67 -9.43 24.00
CA PHE A 202 17.93 -8.86 24.50
C PHE A 202 18.42 -9.56 25.76
N SER A 203 17.54 -9.88 26.72
CA SER A 203 17.94 -10.59 27.94
C SER A 203 18.42 -12.00 27.67
N ASN A 204 17.77 -12.74 26.77
CA ASN A 204 18.21 -14.08 26.37
C ASN A 204 19.53 -14.02 25.62
N ALA A 205 19.73 -13.06 24.71
CA ALA A 205 20.98 -12.84 23.99
C ALA A 205 22.16 -12.54 24.96
N ILE A 206 21.98 -11.66 25.94
CA ILE A 206 23.00 -11.39 26.98
C ILE A 206 23.33 -12.67 27.77
N ASN A 207 22.32 -13.45 28.16
CA ASN A 207 22.56 -14.71 28.84
C ASN A 207 23.33 -15.71 27.97
N PHE A 208 23.07 -15.72 26.65
CA PHE A 208 23.82 -16.54 25.70
C PHE A 208 25.28 -16.10 25.62
N CYS A 209 25.55 -14.79 25.50
CA CYS A 209 26.89 -14.22 25.51
C CYS A 209 27.70 -14.60 26.79
N ASN A 210 27.03 -14.73 27.91
CA ASN A 210 27.65 -15.03 29.20
C ASN A 210 27.62 -16.52 29.58
N SER A 211 27.15 -17.39 28.68
CA SER A 211 27.09 -18.83 28.91
C SER A 211 28.50 -19.45 28.92
N GLN A 212 28.64 -20.62 29.60
CA GLN A 212 29.90 -21.36 29.68
C GLN A 212 30.06 -22.37 28.52
N ILE A 213 29.60 -21.99 27.33
CA ILE A 213 29.61 -22.86 26.15
C ILE A 213 30.98 -22.79 25.47
N ASP A 214 31.59 -23.93 25.18
CA ASP A 214 32.90 -24.02 24.52
C ASP A 214 32.77 -24.32 23.03
N ARG A 215 32.07 -23.41 22.31
CA ARG A 215 31.96 -23.36 20.84
C ARG A 215 31.66 -21.92 20.36
N GLU A 216 31.68 -21.70 19.05
CA GLU A 216 31.24 -20.45 18.45
C GLU A 216 29.73 -20.30 18.64
N ILE A 217 29.28 -19.10 19.00
CA ILE A 217 27.85 -18.77 19.04
C ILE A 217 27.54 -17.64 18.07
N ILE A 218 26.35 -17.70 17.49
CA ILE A 218 25.84 -16.69 16.51
C ILE A 218 24.55 -16.11 17.07
N ILE A 219 24.47 -14.79 17.10
CA ILE A 219 23.28 -14.06 17.57
C ILE A 219 22.69 -13.27 16.42
N ASP A 220 21.46 -13.60 16.06
CA ASP A 220 20.71 -12.87 15.07
C ASP A 220 20.16 -11.58 15.67
N SER A 221 20.25 -10.52 14.88
CA SER A 221 19.71 -9.19 15.20
C SER A 221 19.28 -8.45 13.94
N SER A 222 18.61 -7.35 14.09
CA SER A 222 18.31 -6.43 12.98
C SER A 222 18.48 -4.98 13.42
N ILE A 223 18.90 -4.09 12.51
CA ILE A 223 19.00 -2.66 12.81
C ILE A 223 17.64 -2.13 13.23
N TYR A 224 17.59 -1.39 14.34
CA TYR A 224 16.36 -0.84 14.94
C TYR A 224 15.35 -1.93 15.32
N GLY A 225 15.76 -3.19 15.43
CA GLY A 225 14.89 -4.32 15.66
C GLY A 225 13.87 -4.54 14.54
N MET A 226 14.10 -4.05 13.32
CA MET A 226 13.15 -4.15 12.22
C MET A 226 12.82 -5.61 11.89
N GLY A 227 11.53 -5.98 11.95
CA GLY A 227 11.10 -7.36 11.68
C GLY A 227 9.61 -7.57 11.91
N ARG A 228 9.16 -8.81 11.74
CA ARG A 228 7.76 -9.20 11.93
C ARG A 228 7.31 -9.02 13.38
N GLY A 229 6.07 -8.59 13.58
CA GLY A 229 5.47 -8.46 14.92
C GLY A 229 6.10 -7.33 15.72
N ALA A 230 6.62 -7.63 16.91
CA ALA A 230 7.38 -6.67 17.71
C ALA A 230 8.84 -6.54 17.24
N GLY A 231 9.18 -7.10 16.09
CA GLY A 231 10.53 -7.10 15.55
C GLY A 231 11.46 -8.11 16.19
N ASN A 232 12.75 -7.91 16.01
CA ASN A 232 13.84 -8.77 16.46
C ASN A 232 14.67 -8.11 17.57
N LEU A 233 15.74 -8.77 17.97
CA LEU A 233 16.81 -8.17 18.76
C LEU A 233 17.44 -7.00 17.97
N ASN A 234 17.63 -5.86 18.62
CA ASN A 234 18.26 -4.69 17.99
C ASN A 234 19.78 -4.90 17.84
N THR A 235 20.30 -4.74 16.61
CA THR A 235 21.74 -4.87 16.34
C THR A 235 22.57 -3.86 17.12
N GLU A 236 22.16 -2.58 17.13
CA GLU A 236 22.83 -1.52 17.84
C GLU A 236 22.95 -1.78 19.35
N LEU A 237 21.95 -2.45 19.96
CA LEU A 237 21.98 -2.72 21.39
C LEU A 237 22.91 -3.89 21.75
N ILE A 238 22.88 -4.97 20.96
CA ILE A 238 23.71 -6.15 21.28
C ILE A 238 25.19 -5.88 20.99
N VAL A 239 25.52 -5.12 19.92
CA VAL A 239 26.92 -4.78 19.64
C VAL A 239 27.49 -3.78 20.65
N ASP A 240 26.68 -2.84 21.14
CA ASP A 240 27.07 -1.91 22.20
C ASP A 240 27.36 -2.69 23.51
N TYR A 241 26.49 -3.64 23.87
CA TYR A 241 26.75 -4.53 25.01
C TYR A 241 28.06 -5.31 24.86
N LEU A 242 28.34 -5.90 23.70
CA LEU A 242 29.56 -6.64 23.44
C LEU A 242 30.81 -5.77 23.54
N ASN A 243 30.74 -4.53 23.10
CA ASN A 243 31.82 -3.53 23.23
C ASN A 243 32.21 -3.27 24.68
N THR A 244 31.31 -3.44 25.67
CA THR A 244 31.62 -3.28 27.09
C THR A 244 32.61 -4.32 27.59
N THR A 245 32.74 -5.46 26.90
CA THR A 245 33.63 -6.57 27.29
C THR A 245 35.06 -6.35 26.84
N SER A 246 35.40 -5.27 26.16
CA SER A 246 36.71 -4.92 25.57
C SER A 246 37.32 -5.95 24.59
N LYS A 247 36.66 -7.09 24.37
CA LYS A 247 37.07 -8.14 23.43
C LYS A 247 36.60 -7.88 22.01
N TYR A 248 35.48 -7.16 21.87
CA TYR A 248 34.83 -6.86 20.61
C TYR A 248 34.92 -5.36 20.28
N LYS A 249 34.94 -5.01 19.00
CA LYS A 249 35.05 -3.63 18.51
C LYS A 249 34.07 -3.45 17.34
N TYR A 250 32.83 -3.23 17.66
CA TYR A 250 31.81 -2.86 16.69
C TYR A 250 31.62 -1.35 16.63
N GLU A 251 31.40 -0.81 15.45
CA GLU A 251 31.10 0.61 15.25
C GLU A 251 29.58 0.83 15.22
N VAL A 252 29.04 1.52 16.21
CA VAL A 252 27.58 1.71 16.35
C VAL A 252 27.05 2.82 15.45
N MET A 253 27.85 3.89 15.22
CA MET A 253 27.39 5.09 14.49
C MET A 253 26.83 4.79 13.09
N PRO A 254 27.44 3.92 12.25
CA PRO A 254 26.88 3.63 10.93
C PRO A 254 25.49 3.00 10.99
N LEU A 255 25.19 2.23 12.06
CA LEU A 255 23.86 1.65 12.26
C LEU A 255 22.83 2.73 12.59
N LEU A 256 23.19 3.70 13.44
CA LEU A 256 22.32 4.82 13.79
C LEU A 256 22.02 5.73 12.58
N GLU A 257 22.98 5.92 11.69
CA GLU A 257 22.77 6.63 10.42
C GLU A 257 21.72 5.93 9.53
N VAL A 258 21.76 4.59 9.44
CA VAL A 258 20.75 3.80 8.72
C VAL A 258 19.37 3.97 9.36
N ILE A 259 19.27 4.01 10.69
CA ILE A 259 18.00 4.23 11.39
C ILE A 259 17.43 5.59 11.00
N ASP A 260 18.23 6.64 11.07
CA ASP A 260 17.80 8.02 10.81
C ASP A 260 17.40 8.21 9.33
N GLU A 261 18.25 7.79 8.40
CA GLU A 261 18.10 8.08 6.98
C GLU A 261 17.09 7.14 6.26
N ILE A 262 16.93 5.89 6.74
CA ILE A 262 16.18 4.85 6.03
C ILE A 262 15.04 4.28 6.88
N LEU A 263 15.36 3.71 8.06
CA LEU A 263 14.40 2.88 8.76
C LEU A 263 13.30 3.68 9.46
N THR A 264 13.59 4.91 9.87
CA THR A 264 12.58 5.82 10.43
C THR A 264 11.42 6.09 9.45
N TYR A 265 11.68 6.12 8.15
CA TYR A 265 10.63 6.24 7.14
C TYR A 265 9.68 5.04 7.14
N TYR A 266 10.22 3.81 7.18
CA TYR A 266 9.41 2.59 7.25
C TYR A 266 8.66 2.49 8.57
N PHE A 267 9.32 2.85 9.68
CA PHE A 267 8.70 2.85 11.00
C PHE A 267 7.47 3.78 11.10
N LYS A 268 7.53 4.95 10.47
CA LYS A 268 6.38 5.87 10.41
C LYS A 268 5.21 5.31 9.57
N LYS A 269 5.48 4.49 8.57
CA LYS A 269 4.45 3.85 7.74
C LYS A 269 3.81 2.63 8.42
N LYS A 270 4.64 1.78 9.01
CA LYS A 270 4.23 0.56 9.69
C LYS A 270 5.20 0.31 10.85
N SER A 271 4.79 0.74 12.03
CA SER A 271 5.60 0.58 13.23
C SER A 271 5.74 -0.89 13.64
N TRP A 272 6.91 -1.24 14.15
CA TRP A 272 7.19 -2.48 14.87
C TRP A 272 7.59 -2.15 16.30
N GLY A 273 7.86 -3.15 17.11
CA GLY A 273 8.13 -2.98 18.53
C GLY A 273 6.98 -3.51 19.38
N PHE A 274 7.06 -3.30 20.68
CA PHE A 274 6.05 -3.80 21.62
C PHE A 274 4.66 -3.28 21.28
N SER A 275 3.70 -4.19 21.21
CA SER A 275 2.28 -3.85 21.16
C SER A 275 1.45 -4.85 21.98
N PRO A 276 0.31 -4.44 22.56
CA PRO A 276 -0.57 -5.37 23.26
C PRO A 276 -1.01 -6.56 22.42
N THR A 277 -1.15 -6.36 21.10
CA THR A 277 -1.54 -7.39 20.15
C THR A 277 -0.49 -8.47 19.99
N GLN A 278 0.78 -8.07 19.81
CA GLN A 278 1.89 -9.01 19.67
C GLN A 278 2.18 -9.73 20.99
N TYR A 279 2.06 -9.00 22.10
CA TYR A 279 2.10 -9.60 23.43
C TYR A 279 1.03 -10.69 23.60
N LEU A 280 -0.22 -10.46 23.19
CA LEU A 280 -1.28 -11.46 23.30
C LEU A 280 -0.97 -12.72 22.46
N SER A 281 -0.56 -12.55 21.20
CA SER A 281 -0.17 -13.70 20.39
C SER A 281 0.92 -14.51 21.05
N ALA A 282 1.98 -13.86 21.52
CA ALA A 282 3.12 -14.51 22.17
C ALA A 282 2.70 -15.20 23.49
N SER A 283 1.86 -14.54 24.32
CA SER A 283 1.42 -15.09 25.62
C SER A 283 0.50 -16.30 25.51
N LEU A 284 -0.09 -16.52 24.31
CA LEU A 284 -0.95 -17.65 24.00
C LEU A 284 -0.26 -18.66 23.07
N ASP A 285 1.02 -18.49 22.83
CA ASP A 285 1.81 -19.28 21.86
C ASP A 285 1.14 -19.39 20.48
N CYS A 286 0.53 -18.29 20.02
CA CYS A 286 -0.14 -18.19 18.74
C CYS A 286 0.71 -17.45 17.71
N HIS A 287 0.60 -17.89 16.45
CA HIS A 287 1.21 -17.20 15.32
C HIS A 287 0.81 -15.70 15.31
N PRO A 288 1.78 -14.74 15.20
CA PRO A 288 1.52 -13.30 15.34
C PRO A 288 0.46 -12.75 14.39
N ASN A 289 0.29 -13.35 13.21
CA ASN A 289 -0.70 -12.90 12.22
C ASN A 289 -2.15 -13.06 12.69
N TYR A 290 -2.47 -13.95 13.60
CA TYR A 290 -3.84 -14.12 14.12
C TYR A 290 -4.32 -12.83 14.80
N ALA A 291 -3.53 -12.30 15.75
CA ALA A 291 -3.91 -11.08 16.44
C ALA A 291 -3.82 -9.84 15.51
N SER A 292 -2.82 -9.78 14.63
CA SER A 292 -2.72 -8.70 13.63
C SER A 292 -3.92 -8.67 12.69
N TYR A 293 -4.39 -9.84 12.24
CA TYR A 293 -5.57 -9.96 11.40
C TYR A 293 -6.84 -9.45 12.08
N LEU A 294 -7.04 -9.80 13.37
CA LEU A 294 -8.19 -9.36 14.14
C LEU A 294 -8.16 -7.84 14.42
N VAL A 295 -6.99 -7.26 14.69
CA VAL A 295 -6.84 -5.79 14.83
C VAL A 295 -7.22 -5.06 13.55
N ASN A 296 -6.83 -5.60 12.39
CA ASN A 296 -7.15 -5.00 11.09
C ASN A 296 -8.66 -4.98 10.80
N LYS A 297 -9.47 -5.83 11.44
CA LYS A 297 -10.94 -5.76 11.37
C LYS A 297 -11.49 -4.47 12.01
N LYS A 298 -10.72 -3.77 12.87
CA LYS A 298 -11.10 -2.51 13.57
C LYS A 298 -12.43 -2.57 14.34
N THR A 299 -12.89 -3.75 14.66
CA THR A 299 -14.21 -4.01 15.30
C THR A 299 -14.08 -4.64 16.67
N THR A 300 -12.87 -5.03 17.07
CA THR A 300 -12.60 -5.79 18.29
C THR A 300 -11.65 -5.05 19.22
N HIS A 301 -11.94 -5.06 20.51
CA HIS A 301 -11.00 -4.63 21.55
C HIS A 301 -9.98 -5.73 21.84
N ILE A 302 -8.87 -5.35 22.50
CA ILE A 302 -7.81 -6.29 22.89
C ILE A 302 -8.34 -7.47 23.73
N VAL A 303 -9.35 -7.22 24.59
CA VAL A 303 -10.02 -8.26 25.38
C VAL A 303 -10.79 -9.24 24.49
N ASP A 304 -11.42 -8.73 23.45
CA ASP A 304 -12.19 -9.55 22.50
C ASP A 304 -11.24 -10.39 21.63
N ILE A 305 -10.12 -9.81 21.22
CA ILE A 305 -9.05 -10.52 20.49
C ILE A 305 -8.56 -11.71 21.32
N ARG A 306 -8.28 -11.49 22.63
CA ARG A 306 -7.88 -12.57 23.51
C ARG A 306 -8.91 -13.71 23.53
N GLN A 307 -10.21 -13.38 23.69
CA GLN A 307 -11.29 -14.40 23.72
C GLN A 307 -11.42 -15.21 22.42
N ILE A 308 -11.05 -14.61 21.28
CA ILE A 308 -11.03 -15.31 19.99
C ILE A 308 -9.79 -16.20 19.91
N LEU A 309 -8.61 -15.68 20.25
CA LEU A 309 -7.35 -16.43 20.22
C LEU A 309 -7.35 -17.63 21.16
N ASP A 310 -7.94 -17.50 22.37
CA ASP A 310 -8.08 -18.59 23.33
C ASP A 310 -8.86 -19.81 22.76
N LYS A 311 -9.70 -19.58 21.73
CA LYS A 311 -10.49 -20.65 21.07
C LYS A 311 -9.78 -21.34 19.92
N ILE A 312 -8.61 -20.83 19.50
CA ILE A 312 -7.80 -21.50 18.48
C ILE A 312 -7.22 -22.77 19.08
N PRO A 313 -7.45 -23.97 18.50
CA PRO A 313 -6.85 -25.22 18.95
C PRO A 313 -5.32 -25.11 19.06
N LEU A 314 -4.70 -25.79 20.02
CA LEU A 314 -3.25 -25.71 20.25
C LEU A 314 -2.45 -26.14 19.01
N GLU A 315 -2.92 -27.16 18.32
CA GLU A 315 -2.33 -27.70 17.09
C GLU A 315 -2.32 -26.67 15.94
N ASP A 316 -3.32 -25.75 15.89
CA ASP A 316 -3.48 -24.77 14.81
C ASP A 316 -2.77 -23.44 15.11
N ARG A 317 -2.23 -23.25 16.32
CA ARG A 317 -1.59 -21.98 16.73
C ARG A 317 -0.28 -21.68 16.00
N ASN A 318 0.38 -22.70 15.46
CA ASN A 318 1.71 -22.62 14.87
C ASN A 318 1.75 -22.08 13.45
N SER A 319 0.63 -22.17 12.72
CA SER A 319 0.48 -21.67 11.37
C SER A 319 -0.76 -20.80 11.27
N PHE A 320 -0.70 -19.72 10.48
CA PHE A 320 -1.83 -18.83 10.31
C PHE A 320 -2.84 -19.40 9.32
N ASP A 321 -4.07 -19.65 9.78
CA ASP A 321 -5.23 -19.96 8.96
C ASP A 321 -6.24 -18.83 9.04
N GLN A 322 -6.39 -18.10 7.93
CA GLN A 322 -7.29 -16.96 7.85
C GLN A 322 -8.75 -17.38 7.93
N GLN A 323 -9.12 -18.51 7.32
CA GLN A 323 -10.51 -18.99 7.32
C GLN A 323 -10.95 -19.40 8.73
N ALA A 324 -10.08 -20.14 9.43
CA ALA A 324 -10.35 -20.56 10.81
C ALA A 324 -10.58 -19.38 11.75
N VAL A 325 -9.74 -18.34 11.67
CA VAL A 325 -9.93 -17.14 12.52
C VAL A 325 -11.14 -16.31 12.12
N ASP A 326 -11.50 -16.27 10.84
CA ASP A 326 -12.75 -15.62 10.38
C ASP A 326 -14.00 -16.32 10.91
N ASP A 327 -14.01 -17.62 10.94
CA ASP A 327 -15.14 -18.39 11.48
C ASP A 327 -15.28 -18.17 12.99
N LEU A 328 -14.18 -18.15 13.75
CA LEU A 328 -14.18 -17.81 15.17
C LEU A 328 -14.64 -16.36 15.41
N TYR A 329 -14.19 -15.42 14.57
CA TYR A 329 -14.63 -14.03 14.64
C TYR A 329 -16.12 -13.88 14.37
N ARG A 330 -16.68 -14.59 13.37
CA ARG A 330 -18.14 -14.62 13.09
C ARG A 330 -18.93 -15.11 14.30
N VAL A 331 -18.50 -16.24 14.88
CA VAL A 331 -19.14 -16.80 16.09
C VAL A 331 -19.07 -15.78 17.25
N PHE A 332 -17.93 -15.12 17.41
CA PHE A 332 -17.74 -14.09 18.44
C PHE A 332 -18.69 -12.90 18.24
N LEU A 333 -18.82 -12.37 17.01
CA LEU A 333 -19.73 -11.27 16.69
C LEU A 333 -21.19 -11.60 17.00
N LEU A 334 -21.60 -12.85 16.73
CA LEU A 334 -22.97 -13.31 16.99
C LEU A 334 -23.25 -13.60 18.46
N THR A 335 -22.25 -13.49 19.35
CA THR A 335 -22.45 -13.62 20.80
C THR A 335 -23.14 -12.38 21.35
N GLU A 336 -24.31 -12.54 21.90
CA GLU A 336 -25.10 -11.46 22.48
C GLU A 336 -24.48 -10.98 23.79
N LYS A 337 -24.07 -9.73 23.85
CA LYS A 337 -23.54 -9.03 25.03
C LYS A 337 -24.59 -8.11 25.67
N SER A 338 -25.63 -7.77 24.91
CA SER A 338 -26.79 -6.98 25.34
C SER A 338 -28.06 -7.62 24.79
N LYS A 339 -29.16 -7.50 25.56
CA LYS A 339 -30.48 -8.04 25.15
C LYS A 339 -31.21 -7.06 24.23
N PRO A 340 -31.83 -7.54 23.13
CA PRO A 340 -32.64 -6.68 22.26
C PRO A 340 -33.73 -5.93 23.03
N LYS A 341 -33.91 -4.64 22.72
CA LYS A 341 -34.99 -3.83 23.27
C LYS A 341 -35.28 -2.59 22.42
N GLY A 342 -36.52 -2.19 22.40
CA GLY A 342 -36.96 -0.98 21.70
C GLY A 342 -36.91 -1.12 20.16
N LYS A 343 -37.41 -0.10 19.48
CA LYS A 343 -37.38 0.05 18.04
C LYS A 343 -37.20 1.53 17.67
N LEU A 344 -36.64 1.81 16.51
CA LEU A 344 -36.60 3.16 15.93
C LEU A 344 -38.03 3.66 15.69
N ASN A 345 -38.32 4.88 16.17
CA ASN A 345 -39.60 5.53 15.86
C ASN A 345 -39.44 6.23 14.47
N ILE A 346 -40.03 5.65 13.45
CA ILE A 346 -40.01 6.17 12.08
C ILE A 346 -41.46 6.49 11.68
N PRO A 347 -41.89 7.76 11.76
CA PRO A 347 -43.21 8.17 11.31
C PRO A 347 -43.41 7.91 9.82
N ASN A 348 -44.59 7.45 9.39
CA ASN A 348 -44.93 7.05 8.02
C ASN A 348 -44.81 8.19 7.01
N ASP A 349 -44.92 9.45 7.46
CA ASP A 349 -44.82 10.67 6.67
C ASP A 349 -43.39 11.18 6.47
N LYS A 350 -42.41 10.55 7.15
CA LYS A 350 -41.01 10.96 7.06
C LYS A 350 -40.17 10.02 6.21
N LYS A 351 -39.22 10.60 5.51
CA LYS A 351 -38.14 9.88 4.80
C LYS A 351 -37.02 9.51 5.79
N ILE A 352 -36.15 8.61 5.39
CA ILE A 352 -34.99 8.23 6.20
C ILE A 352 -33.73 8.70 5.48
N LEU A 353 -32.87 9.40 6.25
CA LEU A 353 -31.54 9.78 5.83
C LEU A 353 -30.50 9.08 6.71
N LEU A 354 -29.76 8.16 6.14
CA LEU A 354 -28.59 7.56 6.77
C LEU A 354 -27.36 8.43 6.49
N VAL A 355 -26.56 8.68 7.52
CA VAL A 355 -25.31 9.43 7.40
C VAL A 355 -24.17 8.49 7.81
N ALA A 356 -23.52 7.92 6.82
CA ALA A 356 -22.32 7.11 7.01
C ALA A 356 -21.07 8.00 7.18
N SER A 357 -19.96 7.39 7.51
CA SER A 357 -18.74 8.12 7.92
C SER A 357 -17.82 8.56 6.79
N GLY A 358 -18.21 8.45 5.53
CA GLY A 358 -17.39 8.83 4.38
C GLY A 358 -17.11 10.33 4.29
N SER A 359 -15.96 10.69 3.72
CA SER A 359 -15.48 12.10 3.66
C SER A 359 -16.40 13.02 2.86
N SER A 360 -17.18 12.48 1.90
CA SER A 360 -18.15 13.23 1.11
C SER A 360 -19.26 13.93 1.93
N VAL A 361 -19.46 13.49 3.18
CA VAL A 361 -20.36 14.17 4.13
C VAL A 361 -19.91 15.62 4.37
N ASN A 362 -18.61 15.86 4.52
CA ASN A 362 -18.06 17.20 4.73
C ASN A 362 -18.18 18.07 3.46
N ASP A 363 -17.96 17.47 2.29
CA ASP A 363 -18.05 18.17 1.01
C ASP A 363 -19.50 18.53 0.65
N SER A 364 -20.47 17.73 1.13
CA SER A 364 -21.91 17.88 0.83
C SER A 364 -22.70 18.44 2.03
N LEU A 365 -22.02 19.09 2.98
CA LEU A 365 -22.61 19.51 4.25
C LEU A 365 -23.84 20.42 4.10
N THR A 366 -23.83 21.33 3.11
CA THR A 366 -24.95 22.22 2.81
C THR A 366 -26.17 21.43 2.37
N LEU A 367 -26.04 20.54 1.41
CA LEU A 367 -27.12 19.68 0.92
C LEU A 367 -27.74 18.86 2.05
N ILE A 368 -26.91 18.27 2.91
CA ILE A 368 -27.37 17.46 4.06
C ILE A 368 -28.12 18.32 5.05
N LYS A 369 -27.60 19.50 5.40
CA LYS A 369 -28.26 20.45 6.32
C LYS A 369 -29.60 20.95 5.80
N ASP A 370 -29.73 21.24 4.50
CA ASP A 370 -30.98 21.67 3.87
C ASP A 370 -32.03 20.56 3.94
N LYS A 371 -31.67 19.30 3.69
CA LYS A 371 -32.56 18.15 3.87
C LYS A 371 -33.02 18.01 5.33
N ILE A 372 -32.11 18.15 6.30
CA ILE A 372 -32.45 18.12 7.73
C ILE A 372 -33.40 19.27 8.11
N ALA A 373 -33.11 20.48 7.63
CA ALA A 373 -33.91 21.67 7.90
C ALA A 373 -35.34 21.58 7.37
N SER A 374 -35.58 20.79 6.30
CA SER A 374 -36.92 20.55 5.76
C SER A 374 -37.87 19.85 6.75
N ASN A 375 -37.35 19.29 7.82
CA ASN A 375 -38.06 18.49 8.82
C ASN A 375 -38.84 17.28 8.28
N ASN A 376 -38.50 16.81 7.06
CA ASN A 376 -39.15 15.68 6.40
C ASN A 376 -38.39 14.35 6.57
N TYR A 377 -37.31 14.35 7.37
CA TYR A 377 -36.43 13.20 7.55
C TYR A 377 -36.32 12.74 9.00
N VAL A 378 -36.17 11.43 9.18
CA VAL A 378 -35.52 10.81 10.36
C VAL A 378 -34.07 10.59 9.99
N VAL A 379 -33.16 11.22 10.74
CA VAL A 379 -31.72 11.20 10.45
C VAL A 379 -31.00 10.23 11.37
N VAL A 380 -30.28 9.26 10.82
CA VAL A 380 -29.54 8.23 11.55
C VAL A 380 -28.06 8.29 11.17
N ALA A 381 -27.20 8.67 12.11
CA ALA A 381 -25.76 8.59 11.93
C ALA A 381 -25.25 7.16 12.18
N LEU A 382 -24.27 6.69 11.39
CA LEU A 382 -23.77 5.32 11.37
C LEU A 382 -22.30 5.25 11.82
N ASN A 383 -22.04 4.69 13.01
CA ASN A 383 -20.73 4.52 13.63
C ASN A 383 -19.90 5.81 13.81
N HIS A 384 -20.53 6.98 13.81
CA HIS A 384 -19.84 8.25 14.06
C HIS A 384 -20.81 9.34 14.56
N LYS A 385 -20.25 10.50 14.97
CA LYS A 385 -20.98 11.71 15.30
C LYS A 385 -20.65 12.80 14.27
N PRO A 386 -21.57 13.13 13.34
CA PRO A 386 -21.36 14.23 12.38
C PRO A 386 -21.42 15.61 13.08
N GLN A 387 -21.07 16.67 12.34
CA GLN A 387 -21.06 18.07 12.83
C GLN A 387 -22.46 18.67 13.05
N PHE A 388 -23.52 17.89 12.86
CA PHE A 388 -24.92 18.27 13.08
C PHE A 388 -25.65 17.25 13.93
N SER A 389 -26.79 17.63 14.48
CA SER A 389 -27.59 16.74 15.33
C SER A 389 -28.40 15.76 14.48
N CYS A 390 -28.43 14.49 14.90
CA CYS A 390 -29.25 13.44 14.33
C CYS A 390 -30.36 13.02 15.31
N ASP A 391 -31.40 12.34 14.79
CA ASP A 391 -32.43 11.74 15.60
C ASP A 391 -31.91 10.52 16.36
N TYR A 392 -31.08 9.72 15.67
CA TYR A 392 -30.44 8.51 16.20
C TYR A 392 -28.97 8.42 15.81
N TYR A 393 -28.18 7.71 16.64
CA TYR A 393 -26.78 7.36 16.41
C TYR A 393 -26.65 5.85 16.56
N PHE A 394 -26.49 5.15 15.44
CA PHE A 394 -26.41 3.70 15.38
C PHE A 394 -24.98 3.20 15.38
N PHE A 395 -24.66 2.28 16.29
CA PHE A 395 -23.35 1.66 16.42
C PHE A 395 -23.47 0.13 16.33
N SER A 396 -22.62 -0.46 15.50
CA SER A 396 -22.42 -1.91 15.39
C SER A 396 -20.98 -2.33 15.76
N ASN A 397 -20.13 -1.35 16.08
CA ASN A 397 -18.72 -1.51 16.39
C ASN A 397 -18.46 -0.97 17.80
N GLN A 398 -17.89 -1.83 18.70
CA GLN A 398 -17.63 -1.48 20.09
C GLN A 398 -16.71 -0.26 20.22
N GLN A 399 -15.58 -0.27 19.50
CA GLN A 399 -14.60 0.82 19.57
C GLN A 399 -15.22 2.17 19.21
N ARG A 400 -16.05 2.21 18.15
CA ARG A 400 -16.75 3.44 17.76
C ARG A 400 -17.83 3.86 18.75
N PHE A 401 -18.50 2.90 19.35
CA PHE A 401 -19.46 3.21 20.42
C PHE A 401 -18.76 3.85 21.62
N ASP A 402 -17.63 3.28 22.08
CA ASP A 402 -16.90 3.79 23.25
C ASP A 402 -16.29 5.18 22.97
N GLU A 403 -15.90 5.48 21.73
CA GLU A 403 -15.38 6.78 21.32
C GLU A 403 -16.43 7.91 21.47
N PHE A 404 -17.70 7.61 21.19
CA PHE A 404 -18.75 8.63 21.13
C PHE A 404 -19.81 8.55 22.23
N THR A 405 -19.87 7.47 23.01
CA THR A 405 -20.97 7.23 23.95
C THR A 405 -21.14 8.34 24.96
N ASP A 406 -20.05 8.91 25.49
CA ASP A 406 -20.09 9.93 26.55
C ASP A 406 -20.57 11.31 26.10
N ILE A 407 -20.46 11.57 24.79
CA ILE A 407 -20.81 12.87 24.19
C ILE A 407 -22.16 12.87 23.46
N LEU A 408 -22.84 11.71 23.42
CA LEU A 408 -24.12 11.55 22.75
C LEU A 408 -25.27 11.36 23.75
N PRO A 409 -26.47 11.95 23.49
CA PRO A 409 -27.62 11.74 24.34
C PRO A 409 -28.04 10.26 24.41
N LEU A 410 -28.13 9.67 25.58
CA LEU A 410 -28.50 8.25 25.78
C LEU A 410 -29.78 7.84 25.04
N LYS A 411 -30.81 8.71 25.03
CA LYS A 411 -32.10 8.46 24.35
C LYS A 411 -31.99 8.34 22.82
N LYS A 412 -30.89 8.79 22.25
CA LYS A 412 -30.63 8.76 20.81
C LYS A 412 -29.63 7.64 20.40
N GLN A 413 -29.04 6.95 21.37
CA GLN A 413 -28.11 5.87 21.11
C GLN A 413 -28.83 4.58 20.75
N VAL A 414 -28.41 3.98 19.64
CA VAL A 414 -28.89 2.72 19.11
C VAL A 414 -27.68 1.82 18.93
N ILE A 415 -27.69 0.64 19.52
CA ILE A 415 -26.58 -0.31 19.43
C ILE A 415 -27.06 -1.69 18.95
N THR A 416 -26.15 -2.50 18.49
CA THR A 416 -26.39 -3.92 18.20
C THR A 416 -26.05 -4.79 19.41
N THR A 417 -26.64 -6.02 19.47
CA THR A 417 -26.50 -6.93 20.62
C THR A 417 -25.07 -7.38 20.93
N ASN A 418 -24.12 -7.23 20.00
CA ASN A 418 -22.70 -7.53 20.20
C ASN A 418 -21.94 -6.42 20.95
N ILE A 419 -22.58 -5.27 21.23
CA ILE A 419 -21.95 -4.15 21.95
C ILE A 419 -22.24 -4.30 23.44
N ARG A 420 -21.19 -4.14 24.27
CA ARG A 420 -21.31 -3.96 25.73
C ARG A 420 -21.63 -2.51 26.01
N SER A 421 -22.63 -2.25 26.79
CA SER A 421 -22.97 -0.90 27.29
C SER A 421 -23.28 -0.97 28.75
N GLU A 422 -22.52 -0.24 29.60
CA GLU A 422 -22.78 -0.06 31.02
C GLU A 422 -23.97 0.89 31.22
N ALA A 423 -24.07 1.93 30.40
CA ALA A 423 -25.22 2.80 30.35
C ALA A 423 -26.27 2.20 29.41
N LEU A 424 -27.52 2.06 29.90
CA LEU A 424 -28.62 1.47 29.12
C LEU A 424 -28.93 2.32 27.87
N ALA A 425 -28.30 2.01 26.73
CA ALA A 425 -28.70 2.54 25.43
C ALA A 425 -30.22 2.40 25.25
N SER A 426 -30.88 3.37 24.60
CA SER A 426 -32.33 3.40 24.50
C SER A 426 -32.88 2.27 23.61
N ILE A 427 -32.13 1.88 22.60
CA ILE A 427 -32.52 0.86 21.62
C ILE A 427 -31.36 -0.10 21.43
N VAL A 428 -31.66 -1.42 21.46
CA VAL A 428 -30.70 -2.49 21.18
C VAL A 428 -31.27 -3.41 20.09
N ILE A 429 -30.63 -3.45 18.94
CA ILE A 429 -31.06 -4.22 17.77
C ILE A 429 -30.32 -5.56 17.76
N SER A 430 -31.04 -6.66 17.51
CA SER A 430 -30.42 -7.98 17.34
C SER A 430 -29.48 -8.00 16.12
N LEU A 431 -28.19 -8.19 16.34
CA LEU A 431 -27.24 -8.31 15.25
C LEU A 431 -27.52 -9.54 14.39
N LYS A 432 -27.92 -10.64 15.00
CA LYS A 432 -28.25 -11.88 14.29
C LYS A 432 -29.33 -11.68 13.23
N ASP A 433 -30.31 -10.81 13.50
CA ASP A 433 -31.42 -10.57 12.60
C ASP A 433 -31.07 -9.70 11.39
N ILE A 434 -30.01 -8.86 11.52
CA ILE A 434 -29.66 -7.85 10.51
C ILE A 434 -28.33 -8.09 9.78
N ILE A 435 -27.53 -9.09 10.22
CA ILE A 435 -26.18 -9.28 9.70
C ILE A 435 -26.12 -9.95 8.32
N TYR A 436 -27.22 -10.63 7.94
CA TYR A 436 -27.30 -11.33 6.66
C TYR A 436 -28.10 -10.53 5.64
N VAL A 437 -27.48 -10.25 4.51
CA VAL A 437 -28.12 -9.70 3.32
C VAL A 437 -28.28 -10.85 2.33
N GLU A 438 -29.51 -11.25 1.99
CA GLU A 438 -29.79 -12.36 1.07
C GLU A 438 -28.91 -13.61 1.34
N LYS A 439 -28.71 -13.94 2.63
CA LYS A 439 -27.86 -15.03 3.17
C LYS A 439 -26.35 -14.74 3.18
N ASN A 440 -25.88 -13.59 2.68
CA ASN A 440 -24.46 -13.20 2.78
C ASN A 440 -24.19 -12.52 4.12
N PHE A 441 -23.06 -12.87 4.75
CA PHE A 441 -22.62 -12.28 6.00
C PHE A 441 -21.96 -10.91 5.74
N VAL A 442 -22.55 -9.84 6.28
CA VAL A 442 -22.09 -8.49 6.06
C VAL A 442 -21.90 -7.75 7.39
N THR A 443 -20.76 -7.11 7.57
CA THR A 443 -20.43 -6.32 8.78
C THR A 443 -20.45 -4.81 8.53
N ASN A 444 -20.64 -4.34 7.30
CA ASN A 444 -20.73 -2.92 7.00
C ASN A 444 -21.95 -2.29 7.68
N VAL A 445 -21.74 -1.21 8.43
CA VAL A 445 -22.77 -0.58 9.27
C VAL A 445 -23.95 -0.04 8.47
N ALA A 446 -23.72 0.46 7.23
CA ALA A 446 -24.81 0.93 6.39
C ALA A 446 -25.69 -0.24 5.92
N MET A 447 -25.09 -1.34 5.53
CA MET A 447 -25.81 -2.57 5.13
C MET A 447 -26.60 -3.14 6.30
N LEU A 448 -26.04 -3.16 7.51
CA LEU A 448 -26.75 -3.58 8.72
C LEU A 448 -27.99 -2.72 8.98
N MET A 449 -27.86 -1.40 8.86
CA MET A 449 -29.01 -0.51 9.05
C MET A 449 -30.04 -0.64 7.93
N ILE A 450 -29.63 -0.81 6.68
CA ILE A 450 -30.54 -1.06 5.56
C ILE A 450 -31.34 -2.35 5.82
N ASN A 451 -30.70 -3.43 6.28
CA ASN A 451 -31.38 -4.67 6.63
C ASN A 451 -32.39 -4.48 7.74
N TYR A 452 -32.05 -3.70 8.78
CA TYR A 452 -33.00 -3.34 9.82
C TYR A 452 -34.22 -2.60 9.25
N LEU A 453 -34.00 -1.66 8.33
CA LEU A 453 -35.09 -0.92 7.68
C LEU A 453 -35.99 -1.83 6.84
N ILE A 454 -35.41 -2.77 6.09
CA ILE A 454 -36.16 -3.78 5.31
C ILE A 454 -37.06 -4.61 6.24
N LEU A 455 -36.52 -5.12 7.35
CA LEU A 455 -37.26 -5.90 8.34
C LEU A 455 -38.42 -5.11 8.99
N ASN A 456 -38.34 -3.78 8.98
CA ASN A 456 -39.41 -2.89 9.46
C ASN A 456 -40.30 -2.33 8.33
N GLY A 457 -40.23 -2.92 7.12
CA GLY A 457 -41.13 -2.60 6.01
C GLY A 457 -40.81 -1.34 5.23
N ILE A 458 -39.64 -0.73 5.44
CA ILE A 458 -39.20 0.47 4.74
C ILE A 458 -38.78 0.09 3.30
N LYS A 459 -39.23 0.89 2.32
CA LYS A 459 -38.99 0.64 0.89
C LYS A 459 -38.09 1.66 0.22
N LYS A 460 -37.76 2.76 0.91
CA LYS A 460 -36.86 3.78 0.36
C LYS A 460 -36.00 4.39 1.46
N VAL A 461 -34.72 4.62 1.17
CA VAL A 461 -33.74 5.24 2.06
C VAL A 461 -32.77 6.09 1.26
N GLU A 462 -32.42 7.26 1.78
CA GLU A 462 -31.37 8.13 1.25
C GLU A 462 -30.11 7.97 2.12
N ILE A 463 -28.93 7.90 1.51
CA ILE A 463 -27.65 7.70 2.21
C ILE A 463 -26.65 8.77 1.77
N ALA A 464 -26.04 9.43 2.75
CA ALA A 464 -24.87 10.29 2.61
C ALA A 464 -23.64 9.59 3.19
N GLY A 465 -22.47 9.79 2.59
CA GLY A 465 -21.19 9.30 3.14
C GLY A 465 -20.92 7.81 2.96
N LEU A 466 -21.63 7.13 2.06
CA LEU A 466 -21.29 5.76 1.66
C LEU A 466 -20.37 5.83 0.42
N ASP A 467 -19.15 6.37 0.61
CA ASP A 467 -18.25 6.76 -0.48
C ASP A 467 -17.57 5.56 -1.16
N GLY A 468 -17.29 4.52 -0.38
CA GLY A 468 -16.36 3.45 -0.71
C GLY A 468 -14.93 3.76 -0.26
N TYR A 469 -14.10 2.72 -0.19
CA TYR A 469 -12.72 2.82 0.27
C TYR A 469 -11.78 3.07 -0.92
N GLN A 470 -10.95 4.11 -0.83
CA GLN A 470 -10.00 4.49 -1.87
C GLN A 470 -8.62 4.73 -1.26
N ILE A 471 -7.57 4.31 -1.98
CA ILE A 471 -6.18 4.58 -1.58
C ILE A 471 -5.86 6.05 -1.83
N GLY A 472 -5.13 6.68 -0.90
CA GLY A 472 -4.70 8.08 -1.02
C GLY A 472 -5.83 9.11 -0.86
N ARG A 473 -7.02 8.68 -0.42
CA ARG A 473 -8.12 9.57 -0.04
C ARG A 473 -8.35 9.49 1.47
N ASN A 474 -8.76 10.59 2.09
CA ASN A 474 -9.34 10.50 3.42
C ASN A 474 -10.71 9.79 3.29
N ASN A 475 -10.76 8.53 3.72
CA ASN A 475 -11.97 7.70 3.62
C ASN A 475 -13.01 8.04 4.70
N TYR A 476 -12.75 9.01 5.60
CA TYR A 476 -13.60 9.33 6.72
C TYR A 476 -13.86 10.83 6.84
N ALA A 477 -15.05 11.19 7.31
CA ALA A 477 -15.48 12.56 7.57
C ALA A 477 -14.85 13.18 8.85
N TYR A 478 -14.01 12.43 9.54
CA TYR A 478 -13.28 12.80 10.74
C TYR A 478 -11.82 12.38 10.65
N ASP A 479 -10.93 12.98 11.45
CA ASP A 479 -9.51 12.64 11.47
C ASP A 479 -9.32 11.22 12.04
N GLU A 480 -8.93 10.29 11.20
CA GLU A 480 -8.52 8.94 11.60
C GLU A 480 -7.01 8.80 11.45
N THR A 481 -6.31 8.72 12.59
CA THR A 481 -4.84 8.65 12.63
C THR A 481 -4.26 7.28 12.28
N ASN A 482 -5.11 6.23 12.18
CA ASN A 482 -4.67 4.82 12.01
C ASN A 482 -5.24 4.18 10.73
N VAL A 483 -5.20 4.88 9.61
CA VAL A 483 -5.62 4.30 8.32
C VAL A 483 -4.49 3.42 7.78
N ILE A 484 -4.65 2.10 7.87
CA ILE A 484 -3.82 1.17 7.10
C ILE A 484 -4.40 1.12 5.69
N GLU A 485 -3.72 1.74 4.73
CA GLU A 485 -4.05 1.63 3.32
C GLU A 485 -3.63 0.24 2.82
N ASN A 486 -4.63 -0.62 2.60
CA ASN A 486 -4.43 -1.95 2.02
C ASN A 486 -5.36 -2.10 0.81
N GLU A 487 -4.77 -2.10 -0.38
CA GLU A 487 -5.50 -2.13 -1.65
C GLU A 487 -6.40 -3.36 -1.80
N ASN A 488 -5.89 -4.54 -1.44
CA ASN A 488 -6.67 -5.78 -1.52
C ASN A 488 -7.84 -5.77 -0.54
N LEU A 489 -7.62 -5.30 0.68
CA LEU A 489 -8.69 -5.18 1.68
C LEU A 489 -9.76 -4.18 1.23
N PHE A 490 -9.37 -3.03 0.68
CA PHE A 490 -10.32 -2.03 0.18
C PHE A 490 -11.13 -2.57 -1.00
N LYS A 491 -10.49 -3.33 -1.90
CA LYS A 491 -11.17 -4.01 -3.00
C LYS A 491 -12.22 -4.98 -2.50
N GLU A 492 -11.85 -5.88 -1.58
CA GLU A 492 -12.76 -6.85 -0.97
C GLU A 492 -13.96 -6.19 -0.27
N LEU A 493 -13.70 -5.14 0.52
CA LEU A 493 -14.76 -4.40 1.21
C LEU A 493 -15.71 -3.70 0.23
N ASN A 494 -15.17 -3.10 -0.82
CA ASN A 494 -15.96 -2.42 -1.84
C ASN A 494 -16.81 -3.41 -2.65
N GLU A 495 -16.26 -4.55 -3.03
CA GLU A 495 -16.99 -5.63 -3.70
C GLU A 495 -18.14 -6.14 -2.83
N ALA A 496 -17.88 -6.42 -1.54
CA ALA A 496 -18.92 -6.89 -0.62
C ALA A 496 -20.08 -5.88 -0.45
N ILE A 497 -19.80 -4.58 -0.39
CA ILE A 497 -20.82 -3.54 -0.29
C ILE A 497 -21.61 -3.45 -1.61
N ARG A 498 -20.92 -3.46 -2.76
CA ARG A 498 -21.54 -3.40 -4.08
C ARG A 498 -22.49 -4.57 -4.30
N ASP A 499 -22.03 -5.78 -4.02
CA ASP A 499 -22.83 -7.01 -4.15
C ASP A 499 -24.08 -6.95 -3.25
N SER A 500 -23.91 -6.45 -2.01
CA SER A 500 -25.03 -6.27 -1.09
C SER A 500 -26.07 -5.29 -1.63
N LEU A 501 -25.63 -4.14 -2.17
CA LEU A 501 -26.53 -3.15 -2.76
C LEU A 501 -27.27 -3.70 -3.99
N LEU A 502 -26.57 -4.46 -4.84
CA LEU A 502 -27.18 -5.11 -6.02
C LEU A 502 -28.25 -6.13 -5.62
N GLN A 503 -27.99 -6.96 -4.60
CA GLN A 503 -28.95 -7.92 -4.09
C GLN A 503 -30.20 -7.29 -3.50
N LEU A 504 -30.05 -6.09 -2.92
CA LEU A 504 -31.16 -5.35 -2.29
C LEU A 504 -32.00 -4.50 -3.28
N LYS A 505 -31.57 -4.36 -4.52
CA LYS A 505 -32.15 -3.46 -5.52
C LYS A 505 -33.68 -3.64 -5.69
N ASP A 506 -34.16 -4.87 -5.66
CA ASP A 506 -35.60 -5.18 -5.80
C ASP A 506 -36.37 -5.11 -4.47
N THR A 507 -35.67 -5.01 -3.34
CA THR A 507 -36.28 -5.03 -1.99
C THR A 507 -36.45 -3.62 -1.43
N ILE A 508 -35.46 -2.76 -1.59
CA ILE A 508 -35.45 -1.39 -1.10
C ILE A 508 -34.75 -0.46 -2.10
N ASN A 509 -35.34 0.70 -2.34
CA ASN A 509 -34.70 1.75 -3.15
C ASN A 509 -33.69 2.52 -2.28
N VAL A 510 -32.39 2.36 -2.57
CA VAL A 510 -31.29 3.05 -1.90
C VAL A 510 -30.80 4.19 -2.80
N GLU A 511 -30.99 5.44 -2.38
CA GLU A 511 -30.56 6.63 -3.08
C GLU A 511 -29.30 7.19 -2.42
N LEU A 512 -28.16 7.17 -3.14
CA LEU A 512 -26.90 7.76 -2.68
C LEU A 512 -26.91 9.26 -3.01
N ILE A 513 -26.92 10.10 -1.97
CA ILE A 513 -27.07 11.57 -2.14
C ILE A 513 -25.74 12.32 -2.10
N THR A 514 -24.64 11.62 -1.86
CA THR A 514 -23.27 12.13 -1.91
C THR A 514 -22.42 11.28 -2.84
N PRO A 515 -21.27 11.77 -3.35
CA PRO A 515 -20.38 11.01 -4.21
C PRO A 515 -20.04 9.63 -3.63
N SER A 516 -20.13 8.60 -4.48
CA SER A 516 -19.93 7.20 -4.06
C SER A 516 -19.48 6.35 -5.25
N ILE A 517 -18.60 5.37 -5.02
CA ILE A 517 -18.20 4.40 -6.05
C ILE A 517 -19.28 3.35 -6.36
N TYR A 518 -20.40 3.37 -5.63
CA TYR A 518 -21.49 2.39 -5.76
C TYR A 518 -22.67 2.90 -6.57
N GLY A 519 -22.71 4.19 -6.93
CA GLY A 519 -23.79 4.79 -7.70
C GLY A 519 -23.47 4.83 -9.20
N GLU A 520 -24.40 4.36 -10.04
CA GLU A 520 -24.29 4.55 -11.51
C GLU A 520 -24.60 5.99 -11.93
N ASP A 521 -25.27 6.80 -11.09
CA ASP A 521 -25.84 8.10 -11.42
C ASP A 521 -25.24 9.30 -10.66
N ILE A 522 -24.18 9.11 -9.87
CA ILE A 522 -23.51 10.25 -9.23
C ILE A 522 -22.50 10.83 -10.22
N PRO A 523 -22.71 12.05 -10.71
CA PRO A 523 -21.78 12.64 -11.66
C PRO A 523 -20.40 12.78 -11.01
N LEU A 524 -19.40 12.10 -11.60
CA LEU A 524 -18.01 12.33 -11.26
C LEU A 524 -17.69 13.81 -11.52
N LYS A 525 -16.98 14.43 -10.60
CA LYS A 525 -16.50 15.81 -10.77
C LYS A 525 -15.19 15.80 -11.55
N ILE A 526 -15.18 16.43 -12.70
CA ILE A 526 -14.05 16.48 -13.61
C ILE A 526 -13.57 17.93 -13.76
N LEU A 527 -12.29 18.18 -13.46
CA LEU A 527 -11.68 19.50 -13.62
C LEU A 527 -10.73 19.50 -14.81
N GLY A 528 -11.01 20.35 -15.80
CA GLY A 528 -10.05 20.70 -16.85
C GLY A 528 -9.10 21.79 -16.37
N ILE A 529 -7.80 21.61 -16.57
CA ILE A 529 -6.77 22.57 -16.21
C ILE A 529 -5.88 22.82 -17.43
N ILE A 530 -5.70 24.10 -17.77
CA ILE A 530 -4.79 24.56 -18.82
C ILE A 530 -3.61 25.24 -18.15
N PRO A 531 -2.45 24.55 -17.96
CA PRO A 531 -1.26 25.18 -17.44
C PRO A 531 -0.69 26.17 -18.46
N ALA A 532 -0.36 27.37 -18.01
CA ALA A 532 0.20 28.42 -18.84
C ALA A 532 1.29 29.21 -18.10
N ARG A 533 2.47 29.31 -18.71
CA ARG A 533 3.58 30.12 -18.20
C ARG A 533 4.02 31.16 -19.22
N TYR A 534 4.31 32.35 -18.78
CA TYR A 534 4.76 33.44 -19.66
C TYR A 534 6.22 33.27 -20.08
N ASN A 535 7.07 32.86 -19.13
CA ASN A 535 8.50 32.68 -19.36
C ASN A 535 8.80 31.33 -19.98
N SER A 536 8.98 31.30 -21.30
CA SER A 536 9.44 30.18 -22.09
C SER A 536 10.78 30.53 -22.75
N SER A 537 11.78 29.65 -22.64
CA SER A 537 13.12 29.88 -23.22
C SER A 537 13.11 29.95 -24.76
N ARG A 538 12.21 29.26 -25.41
CA ARG A 538 12.09 29.17 -26.89
C ARG A 538 11.12 30.20 -27.47
N PHE A 539 10.09 30.60 -26.72
CA PHE A 539 9.06 31.51 -27.18
C PHE A 539 8.45 32.26 -25.98
N GLN A 540 9.01 33.43 -25.63
CA GLN A 540 8.54 34.25 -24.51
C GLN A 540 7.14 34.81 -24.78
N GLY A 541 6.25 34.75 -23.78
CA GLY A 541 4.86 35.22 -23.94
C GLY A 541 3.99 34.31 -24.82
N LYS A 542 4.43 33.11 -25.11
CA LYS A 542 3.77 32.08 -25.94
C LYS A 542 2.24 31.99 -25.70
N PRO A 543 1.70 31.91 -24.49
CA PRO A 543 0.24 31.81 -24.27
C PRO A 543 -0.57 33.00 -24.79
N LEU A 544 0.03 34.17 -24.87
CA LEU A 544 -0.60 35.40 -25.36
C LEU A 544 -0.26 35.73 -26.82
N CYS A 545 0.51 34.88 -27.52
CA CYS A 545 0.74 35.09 -28.96
C CYS A 545 -0.55 34.99 -29.76
N LEU A 546 -0.65 35.79 -30.81
CA LEU A 546 -1.86 35.85 -31.65
C LEU A 546 -1.81 34.78 -32.76
N ILE A 547 -2.89 34.04 -32.89
CA ILE A 547 -3.16 33.11 -33.96
C ILE A 547 -4.47 33.58 -34.62
N ASN A 548 -4.43 34.03 -35.86
CA ASN A 548 -5.56 34.71 -36.49
C ASN A 548 -6.21 35.76 -35.57
N ASN A 549 -5.41 36.67 -34.98
CA ASN A 549 -5.84 37.75 -34.08
C ASN A 549 -6.47 37.30 -32.72
N ILE A 550 -6.45 36.05 -32.37
CA ILE A 550 -6.93 35.53 -31.08
C ILE A 550 -5.75 34.99 -30.29
N PRO A 551 -5.53 35.39 -29.02
CA PRO A 551 -4.49 34.81 -28.19
C PRO A 551 -4.61 33.31 -28.05
N MET A 552 -3.47 32.59 -28.10
CA MET A 552 -3.41 31.14 -28.10
C MET A 552 -4.13 30.52 -26.90
N ILE A 553 -3.93 31.05 -25.68
CA ILE A 553 -4.60 30.56 -24.47
C ILE A 553 -6.15 30.64 -24.58
N LYS A 554 -6.68 31.69 -25.20
CA LYS A 554 -8.12 31.82 -25.42
C LYS A 554 -8.63 30.79 -26.41
N ARG A 555 -7.88 30.53 -27.47
CA ARG A 555 -8.25 29.48 -28.44
C ARG A 555 -8.32 28.12 -27.78
N THR A 556 -7.28 27.76 -27.04
CA THR A 556 -7.27 26.50 -26.28
C THR A 556 -8.44 26.42 -25.31
N TYR A 557 -8.69 27.48 -24.53
CA TYR A 557 -9.83 27.54 -23.61
C TYR A 557 -11.19 27.38 -24.30
N ASP A 558 -11.46 28.16 -25.37
CA ASP A 558 -12.72 28.13 -26.07
C ASP A 558 -13.00 26.78 -26.75
N ARG A 559 -11.96 26.05 -27.15
CA ARG A 559 -12.11 24.69 -27.70
C ARG A 559 -12.41 23.67 -26.63
N VAL A 560 -11.66 23.70 -25.51
CA VAL A 560 -11.84 22.79 -24.38
C VAL A 560 -13.18 22.97 -23.70
N LYS A 561 -13.66 24.22 -23.59
CA LYS A 561 -14.97 24.58 -23.03
C LYS A 561 -16.15 23.89 -23.73
N LYS A 562 -15.98 23.41 -24.97
CA LYS A 562 -17.01 22.66 -25.72
C LYS A 562 -17.21 21.23 -25.16
N SER A 563 -16.32 20.72 -24.30
CA SER A 563 -16.53 19.44 -23.63
C SER A 563 -17.63 19.57 -22.57
N GLU A 564 -18.73 18.83 -22.75
CA GLU A 564 -19.85 18.77 -21.80
C GLU A 564 -19.56 17.87 -20.61
N LEU A 565 -18.42 17.16 -20.59
CA LEU A 565 -18.04 16.24 -19.55
C LEU A 565 -17.13 16.86 -18.47
N LEU A 566 -16.76 18.15 -18.62
CA LEU A 566 -16.02 18.91 -17.62
C LEU A 566 -16.97 19.72 -16.74
N ASP A 567 -16.91 19.54 -15.42
CA ASP A 567 -17.70 20.35 -14.48
C ASP A 567 -17.13 21.76 -14.32
N LYS A 568 -15.81 21.90 -14.47
CA LYS A 568 -15.10 23.18 -14.40
C LYS A 568 -13.87 23.16 -15.30
N LEU A 569 -13.52 24.32 -15.84
CA LEU A 569 -12.31 24.53 -16.62
C LEU A 569 -11.60 25.78 -16.11
N VAL A 570 -10.30 25.66 -15.82
CA VAL A 570 -9.47 26.75 -15.30
C VAL A 570 -8.15 26.86 -16.03
N VAL A 571 -7.63 28.09 -16.14
CA VAL A 571 -6.22 28.32 -16.51
C VAL A 571 -5.38 28.41 -15.23
N ALA A 572 -4.26 27.69 -15.18
CA ALA A 572 -3.33 27.71 -14.05
C ALA A 572 -2.03 28.42 -14.48
N THR A 573 -1.71 29.56 -13.85
CA THR A 573 -0.55 30.40 -14.25
C THR A 573 0.17 30.99 -13.04
N ASP A 574 1.46 31.32 -13.23
CA ASP A 574 2.30 32.08 -12.31
C ASP A 574 2.47 33.55 -12.73
N ASP A 575 1.93 33.94 -13.88
CA ASP A 575 2.16 35.24 -14.49
C ASP A 575 0.93 36.17 -14.41
N LEU A 576 1.15 37.40 -13.95
CA LEU A 576 0.09 38.39 -13.79
C LEU A 576 -0.51 38.83 -15.12
N LYS A 577 0.28 38.89 -16.21
CA LYS A 577 -0.24 39.30 -17.53
C LYS A 577 -1.22 38.27 -18.08
N ILE A 578 -0.94 36.98 -17.88
CA ILE A 578 -1.87 35.93 -18.28
C ILE A 578 -3.13 35.99 -17.41
N LYS A 579 -2.97 36.21 -16.09
CA LYS A 579 -4.10 36.36 -15.16
C LYS A 579 -5.00 37.55 -15.59
N GLU A 580 -4.43 38.74 -15.78
CA GLU A 580 -5.17 39.93 -16.18
C GLU A 580 -5.90 39.74 -17.50
N TYR A 581 -5.26 39.06 -18.46
CA TYR A 581 -5.92 38.72 -19.72
C TYR A 581 -7.11 37.75 -19.50
N CYS A 582 -6.92 36.68 -18.71
CA CYS A 582 -7.97 35.74 -18.41
C CYS A 582 -9.17 36.39 -17.70
N GLU A 583 -8.91 37.24 -16.70
CA GLU A 583 -9.95 37.97 -15.97
C GLU A 583 -10.74 38.90 -16.89
N LYS A 584 -10.05 39.61 -17.80
CA LYS A 584 -10.68 40.48 -18.80
C LYS A 584 -11.62 39.70 -19.75
N GLU A 585 -11.20 38.49 -20.13
CA GLU A 585 -11.98 37.61 -21.03
C GLU A 585 -12.98 36.71 -20.29
N SER A 586 -13.13 36.89 -18.97
CA SER A 586 -13.98 36.05 -18.10
C SER A 586 -13.61 34.56 -18.15
N ILE A 587 -12.32 34.27 -18.28
CA ILE A 587 -11.74 32.93 -18.20
C ILE A 587 -11.37 32.63 -16.75
N PRO A 588 -11.90 31.57 -16.11
CA PRO A 588 -11.49 31.19 -14.77
C PRO A 588 -9.98 30.93 -14.69
N VAL A 589 -9.31 31.57 -13.73
CA VAL A 589 -7.86 31.50 -13.61
C VAL A 589 -7.46 31.30 -12.16
N VAL A 590 -6.45 30.44 -11.94
CA VAL A 590 -5.87 30.14 -10.63
C VAL A 590 -4.38 30.48 -10.64
N MET A 591 -3.96 31.33 -9.69
CA MET A 591 -2.52 31.60 -9.49
C MET A 591 -1.86 30.43 -8.81
N THR A 592 -0.69 30.06 -9.35
CA THR A 592 0.18 28.98 -8.86
C THR A 592 1.60 29.48 -8.67
N SER A 593 2.41 28.71 -7.98
CA SER A 593 3.83 29.06 -7.71
C SER A 593 4.64 29.19 -9.02
N ASP A 594 5.56 30.12 -9.04
CA ASP A 594 6.59 30.29 -10.08
C ASP A 594 7.71 29.25 -10.01
N LYS A 595 7.77 28.46 -8.92
CA LYS A 595 8.80 27.43 -8.68
C LYS A 595 8.50 26.10 -9.37
N HIS A 596 7.33 25.93 -9.95
CA HIS A 596 6.96 24.69 -10.64
C HIS A 596 7.81 24.48 -11.89
N LEU A 597 8.38 23.28 -11.99
CA LEU A 597 9.24 22.90 -13.11
C LEU A 597 8.41 22.46 -14.32
N THR A 598 7.24 21.82 -14.07
CA THR A 598 6.41 21.22 -15.12
C THR A 598 4.94 21.69 -15.07
N GLY A 599 4.19 21.38 -16.15
CA GLY A 599 2.76 21.60 -16.18
C GLY A 599 2.01 20.74 -15.14
N THR A 600 2.44 19.49 -14.94
CA THR A 600 1.84 18.56 -13.98
C THR A 600 2.04 19.01 -12.53
N ASP A 601 3.16 19.67 -12.18
CA ASP A 601 3.34 20.27 -10.85
C ASP A 601 2.31 21.38 -10.57
N ARG A 602 1.94 22.18 -11.60
CA ARG A 602 0.87 23.19 -11.48
C ARG A 602 -0.48 22.56 -11.22
N LEU A 603 -0.79 21.48 -11.92
CA LEU A 603 -2.01 20.73 -11.69
C LEU A 603 -2.06 20.21 -10.25
N ALA A 604 -0.95 19.70 -9.73
CA ALA A 604 -0.87 19.19 -8.37
C ALA A 604 -1.19 20.29 -7.34
N GLU A 605 -0.70 21.52 -7.52
CA GLU A 605 -1.03 22.66 -6.65
C GLU A 605 -2.53 23.00 -6.72
N VAL A 606 -3.13 22.99 -7.91
CA VAL A 606 -4.58 23.24 -8.07
C VAL A 606 -5.38 22.13 -7.37
N ALA A 607 -4.95 20.85 -7.49
CA ALA A 607 -5.60 19.71 -6.87
C ALA A 607 -5.53 19.72 -5.32
N GLN A 608 -4.57 20.43 -4.73
CA GLN A 608 -4.53 20.64 -3.28
C GLN A 608 -5.61 21.60 -2.79
N LYS A 609 -6.04 22.54 -3.65
CA LYS A 609 -7.01 23.60 -3.30
C LYS A 609 -8.46 23.16 -3.44
N GLU A 610 -8.77 22.28 -4.39
CA GLU A 610 -10.14 21.87 -4.70
C GLU A 610 -10.17 20.39 -5.14
N TYR A 611 -11.08 19.59 -4.61
CA TYR A 611 -11.18 18.15 -4.92
C TYR A 611 -12.06 17.89 -6.14
N TYR A 612 -11.51 17.07 -7.06
CA TYR A 612 -12.20 16.47 -8.20
C TYR A 612 -11.82 14.99 -8.31
N ASP A 613 -12.66 14.17 -8.93
CA ASP A 613 -12.39 12.76 -9.14
C ASP A 613 -11.32 12.54 -10.22
N LEU A 614 -11.30 13.40 -11.24
CA LEU A 614 -10.32 13.40 -12.30
C LEU A 614 -9.89 14.81 -12.67
N TYR A 615 -8.61 15.02 -12.87
CA TYR A 615 -7.99 16.25 -13.35
C TYR A 615 -7.46 16.03 -14.76
N ILE A 616 -7.97 16.79 -15.72
CA ILE A 616 -7.53 16.71 -17.12
C ILE A 616 -6.51 17.82 -17.36
N ASN A 617 -5.29 17.44 -17.73
CA ASN A 617 -4.23 18.34 -18.16
C ASN A 617 -4.37 18.57 -19.66
N ILE A 618 -4.61 19.79 -20.05
CA ILE A 618 -4.68 20.24 -21.45
C ILE A 618 -3.56 21.23 -21.67
N GLN A 619 -2.60 20.88 -22.51
CA GLN A 619 -1.45 21.75 -22.76
C GLN A 619 -1.88 23.10 -23.34
N GLY A 620 -1.45 24.18 -22.70
CA GLY A 620 -1.82 25.56 -23.11
C GLY A 620 -1.27 25.99 -24.48
N ASP A 621 -0.36 25.22 -25.05
CA ASP A 621 0.26 25.42 -26.35
C ASP A 621 -0.35 24.54 -27.47
N GLU A 622 -1.49 23.92 -27.22
CA GLU A 622 -2.24 23.16 -28.21
C GLU A 622 -3.54 23.89 -28.64
N PRO A 623 -3.45 24.92 -29.47
CA PRO A 623 -4.59 25.78 -29.80
C PRO A 623 -5.68 25.10 -30.64
N ILE A 624 -5.44 23.91 -31.16
CA ILE A 624 -6.39 23.12 -31.94
C ILE A 624 -6.83 21.83 -31.27
N VAL A 625 -6.57 21.70 -29.98
CA VAL A 625 -7.02 20.55 -29.19
C VAL A 625 -8.51 20.28 -29.40
N ASP A 626 -8.88 18.99 -29.46
CA ASP A 626 -10.26 18.57 -29.67
C ASP A 626 -10.90 18.07 -28.37
N CYS A 627 -12.12 18.51 -28.09
CA CYS A 627 -12.87 18.06 -26.90
C CYS A 627 -13.16 16.54 -26.90
N HIS A 628 -13.15 15.88 -28.08
CA HIS A 628 -13.32 14.45 -28.16
C HIS A 628 -12.20 13.69 -27.44
N SER A 629 -10.96 14.17 -27.54
CA SER A 629 -9.82 13.61 -26.79
C SER A 629 -10.01 13.66 -25.28
N ILE A 630 -10.62 14.74 -24.78
CA ILE A 630 -10.96 14.89 -23.36
C ILE A 630 -12.06 13.91 -22.98
N ASN A 631 -13.12 13.84 -23.78
CA ASN A 631 -14.26 12.97 -23.54
C ASN A 631 -13.87 11.49 -23.54
N GLN A 632 -12.93 11.04 -24.40
CA GLN A 632 -12.43 9.67 -24.39
C GLN A 632 -11.81 9.29 -23.05
N ILE A 633 -11.00 10.16 -22.44
CA ILE A 633 -10.41 9.91 -21.12
C ILE A 633 -11.48 9.83 -20.04
N VAL A 634 -12.42 10.79 -20.04
CA VAL A 634 -13.49 10.83 -19.03
C VAL A 634 -14.42 9.62 -19.14
N ASP A 635 -14.77 9.19 -20.34
CA ASP A 635 -15.64 8.04 -20.58
C ASP A 635 -14.96 6.72 -20.17
N ASP A 636 -13.66 6.56 -20.49
CA ASP A 636 -12.90 5.38 -20.05
C ASP A 636 -12.74 5.36 -18.51
N TYR A 637 -12.46 6.51 -17.88
CA TYR A 637 -12.41 6.63 -16.44
C TYR A 637 -13.74 6.26 -15.77
N LYS A 638 -14.88 6.69 -16.32
CA LYS A 638 -16.22 6.29 -15.87
C LYS A 638 -16.45 4.78 -15.99
N LYS A 639 -16.04 4.21 -17.13
CA LYS A 639 -16.28 2.80 -17.46
C LYS A 639 -15.43 1.84 -16.63
N ASN A 640 -14.15 2.17 -16.40
CA ASN A 640 -13.19 1.31 -15.75
C ASN A 640 -13.10 1.52 -14.22
N GLY A 641 -14.01 2.30 -13.63
CA GLY A 641 -14.20 2.37 -12.18
C GLY A 641 -12.94 2.76 -11.39
N GLN A 642 -12.13 3.66 -11.94
CA GLN A 642 -10.91 4.16 -11.29
C GLN A 642 -9.74 3.15 -11.19
N SER A 643 -9.73 2.12 -12.03
CA SER A 643 -8.65 1.12 -12.07
C SER A 643 -7.27 1.70 -12.39
N TYR A 644 -7.23 2.89 -13.03
CA TYR A 644 -5.99 3.58 -13.38
C TYR A 644 -5.92 4.96 -12.74
N ALA A 645 -4.74 5.31 -12.25
CA ALA A 645 -4.47 6.63 -11.66
C ALA A 645 -4.03 7.68 -12.70
N VAL A 646 -3.56 7.23 -13.87
CA VAL A 646 -3.00 8.05 -14.94
C VAL A 646 -3.52 7.58 -16.29
N TYR A 647 -3.94 8.55 -17.12
CA TYR A 647 -4.46 8.36 -18.47
C TYR A 647 -3.71 9.23 -19.47
N ASN A 648 -3.49 8.71 -20.68
CA ASN A 648 -2.99 9.50 -21.80
C ASN A 648 -3.52 8.93 -23.12
N LEU A 649 -3.31 9.65 -24.21
CA LEU A 649 -3.75 9.29 -25.55
C LEU A 649 -2.56 8.99 -26.46
N TYR A 650 -2.80 8.16 -27.46
CA TYR A 650 -1.84 7.91 -28.54
C TYR A 650 -2.54 7.82 -29.90
N LYS A 651 -1.77 8.06 -30.95
CA LYS A 651 -2.24 7.99 -32.34
C LYS A 651 -1.20 7.28 -33.20
N LYS A 652 -1.65 6.53 -34.21
CA LYS A 652 -0.76 5.93 -35.21
C LYS A 652 -0.07 7.01 -36.05
N ILE A 653 1.23 6.86 -36.23
CA ILE A 653 2.03 7.70 -37.14
C ILE A 653 1.85 7.20 -38.55
N THR A 654 1.58 8.15 -39.49
CA THR A 654 1.40 7.86 -40.91
C THR A 654 2.52 8.42 -41.79
N SER A 655 3.39 9.27 -41.24
CA SER A 655 4.51 9.90 -41.97
C SER A 655 5.85 9.43 -41.41
N LYS A 656 6.78 9.12 -42.32
CA LYS A 656 8.17 8.75 -41.96
C LYS A 656 8.90 9.92 -41.28
N ASP A 657 8.62 11.15 -41.67
CA ASP A 657 9.21 12.34 -41.08
C ASP A 657 8.82 12.49 -39.61
N GLU A 658 7.59 12.08 -39.24
CA GLU A 658 7.15 12.05 -37.85
C GLU A 658 7.85 10.93 -37.05
N VAL A 659 8.13 9.78 -37.67
CA VAL A 659 8.89 8.69 -37.01
C VAL A 659 10.30 9.14 -36.68
N ASP A 660 10.96 9.84 -37.60
CA ASP A 660 12.36 10.24 -37.48
C ASP A 660 12.54 11.53 -36.65
N SER A 661 11.45 12.23 -36.31
CA SER A 661 11.47 13.49 -35.55
C SER A 661 11.67 13.25 -34.06
N ASN A 662 12.68 13.86 -33.43
CA ASN A 662 12.94 13.79 -31.97
C ASN A 662 11.99 14.70 -31.16
N THR A 663 11.21 15.57 -31.82
CA THR A 663 10.19 16.39 -31.13
C THR A 663 8.89 15.62 -30.90
N ILE A 664 8.66 14.56 -31.67
CA ILE A 664 7.50 13.66 -31.56
C ILE A 664 7.85 12.49 -30.67
N ILE A 665 7.09 12.30 -29.60
CA ILE A 665 7.28 11.22 -28.63
C ILE A 665 6.60 9.95 -29.14
N LYS A 666 7.39 8.86 -29.31
CA LYS A 666 6.88 7.55 -29.70
C LYS A 666 6.43 6.78 -28.47
N VAL A 667 5.39 5.98 -28.65
CA VAL A 667 4.68 5.28 -27.58
C VAL A 667 4.61 3.79 -27.90
N VAL A 668 4.91 2.95 -26.92
CA VAL A 668 4.69 1.50 -26.99
C VAL A 668 3.69 1.11 -25.90
N VAL A 669 2.63 0.41 -26.30
CA VAL A 669 1.56 -0.07 -25.41
C VAL A 669 1.52 -1.61 -25.41
N ASN A 670 1.05 -2.20 -24.32
CA ASN A 670 0.80 -3.64 -24.20
C ASN A 670 -0.61 -4.00 -24.71
N GLN A 671 -0.98 -5.29 -24.61
CA GLN A 671 -2.29 -5.80 -25.05
C GLN A 671 -3.46 -5.30 -24.20
N ASN A 672 -3.21 -4.72 -23.01
CA ASN A 672 -4.21 -4.13 -22.13
C ASN A 672 -4.35 -2.62 -22.31
N ASP A 673 -3.72 -2.07 -23.36
CA ASP A 673 -3.58 -0.62 -23.60
C ASP A 673 -2.90 0.11 -22.42
N GLU A 674 -1.90 -0.51 -21.82
CA GLU A 674 -1.06 0.13 -20.82
C GLU A 674 0.27 0.56 -21.44
N LEU A 675 0.79 1.69 -21.00
CA LEU A 675 2.07 2.21 -21.43
C LEU A 675 3.21 1.28 -21.00
N MET A 676 3.99 0.82 -22.00
CA MET A 676 5.21 0.07 -21.74
C MET A 676 6.44 0.99 -21.69
N TYR A 677 6.56 1.93 -22.61
CA TYR A 677 7.62 2.94 -22.65
C TYR A 677 7.29 4.06 -23.63
N MET A 678 7.94 5.21 -23.43
CA MET A 678 7.93 6.36 -24.33
C MET A 678 9.34 6.82 -24.66
N SER A 679 9.60 7.23 -25.90
CA SER A 679 10.91 7.77 -26.29
C SER A 679 10.78 8.78 -27.42
N ARG A 680 11.73 9.73 -27.44
CA ARG A 680 11.91 10.62 -28.59
C ARG A 680 12.55 9.92 -29.78
N HIS A 681 13.23 8.79 -29.52
CA HIS A 681 13.78 7.92 -30.56
C HIS A 681 12.71 6.96 -31.10
N PRO A 682 12.78 6.52 -32.39
CA PRO A 682 11.84 5.53 -32.92
C PRO A 682 11.87 4.22 -32.11
N ILE A 683 10.75 3.87 -31.50
CA ILE A 683 10.51 2.61 -30.79
C ILE A 683 9.16 2.00 -31.21
N PRO A 684 9.08 0.64 -31.33
CA PRO A 684 10.16 -0.36 -31.18
C PRO A 684 11.16 -0.32 -32.32
N PHE A 685 12.40 -0.81 -32.09
CA PHE A 685 13.37 -0.97 -33.14
C PHE A 685 12.90 -2.02 -34.16
N ASN A 686 12.79 -1.62 -35.43
CA ASN A 686 12.35 -2.52 -36.48
C ASN A 686 13.51 -3.38 -37.00
N LYS A 687 13.61 -4.62 -36.50
CA LYS A 687 14.53 -5.64 -37.00
C LYS A 687 13.90 -6.51 -38.10
N SER A 688 12.60 -6.38 -38.34
CA SER A 688 11.84 -7.18 -39.31
C SER A 688 11.94 -6.61 -40.73
N THR A 689 11.61 -7.43 -41.70
CA THR A 689 11.40 -7.00 -43.11
C THR A 689 10.00 -6.37 -43.31
N ASN A 690 9.10 -6.50 -42.34
CA ASN A 690 7.76 -5.90 -42.36
C ASN A 690 7.83 -4.43 -41.94
N GLU A 691 6.91 -3.60 -42.42
CA GLU A 691 6.78 -2.24 -41.96
C GLU A 691 6.33 -2.22 -40.49
N ALA A 692 7.07 -1.49 -39.62
CA ALA A 692 6.72 -1.31 -38.26
C ALA A 692 5.63 -0.24 -38.14
N VAL A 693 4.62 -0.49 -37.28
CA VAL A 693 3.63 0.51 -36.90
C VAL A 693 4.17 1.29 -35.71
N TYR A 694 4.26 2.61 -35.86
CA TYR A 694 4.68 3.50 -34.79
C TYR A 694 3.49 4.31 -34.30
N ASN A 695 3.46 4.58 -32.99
CA ASN A 695 2.46 5.41 -32.36
C ASN A 695 3.12 6.67 -31.77
N LYS A 696 2.44 7.81 -31.82
CA LYS A 696 2.84 9.06 -31.18
C LYS A 696 1.94 9.42 -30.02
N GLN A 697 2.48 10.09 -29.02
CA GLN A 697 1.74 10.65 -27.90
C GLN A 697 0.82 11.80 -28.40
N VAL A 698 -0.38 11.91 -27.79
CA VAL A 698 -1.26 13.07 -27.87
C VAL A 698 -1.33 13.70 -26.47
N CYS A 699 -1.05 15.00 -26.38
CA CYS A 699 -0.76 15.70 -25.12
C CYS A 699 -2.02 16.13 -24.35
N VAL A 700 -2.95 15.18 -24.12
CA VAL A 700 -4.04 15.30 -23.17
C VAL A 700 -3.91 14.19 -22.15
N TYR A 701 -3.96 14.55 -20.86
CA TYR A 701 -3.68 13.60 -19.77
C TYR A 701 -4.81 13.64 -18.75
N GLY A 702 -5.12 12.50 -18.17
CA GLY A 702 -6.02 12.39 -17.01
C GLY A 702 -5.24 11.93 -15.78
N PHE A 703 -5.44 12.58 -14.64
CA PHE A 703 -4.78 12.25 -13.38
C PHE A 703 -5.80 12.20 -12.26
N THR A 704 -5.69 11.18 -11.41
CA THR A 704 -6.34 11.23 -10.10
C THR A 704 -5.56 12.15 -9.16
N LYS A 705 -6.18 12.63 -8.10
CA LYS A 705 -5.53 13.47 -7.09
C LYS A 705 -4.26 12.80 -6.55
N LYS A 706 -4.32 11.50 -6.28
CA LYS A 706 -3.17 10.71 -5.81
C LYS A 706 -2.01 10.71 -6.80
N ALA A 707 -2.28 10.56 -8.09
CA ALA A 707 -1.24 10.60 -9.10
C ALA A 707 -0.50 11.95 -9.07
N LEU A 708 -1.24 13.05 -8.97
CA LEU A 708 -0.66 14.39 -8.88
C LEU A 708 0.16 14.59 -7.59
N GLU A 709 -0.31 14.09 -6.46
CA GLU A 709 0.43 14.15 -5.18
C GLU A 709 1.73 13.35 -5.25
N VAL A 710 1.70 12.14 -5.82
CA VAL A 710 2.90 11.31 -6.01
C VAL A 710 3.89 11.99 -6.93
N PHE A 711 3.42 12.60 -8.02
CA PHE A 711 4.26 13.30 -8.98
C PHE A 711 4.99 14.50 -8.34
N SER A 712 4.26 15.36 -7.63
CA SER A 712 4.80 16.61 -7.06
C SER A 712 5.72 16.39 -5.85
N ASN A 713 5.59 15.25 -5.14
CA ASN A 713 6.41 14.90 -3.99
C ASN A 713 7.70 14.13 -4.34
N ARG A 714 8.03 14.01 -5.63
CA ARG A 714 9.20 13.28 -6.12
C ARG A 714 9.97 14.09 -7.14
N ASP A 715 11.29 14.02 -7.07
CA ASP A 715 12.18 14.57 -8.11
C ASP A 715 12.00 13.82 -9.43
N LYS A 716 12.48 14.44 -10.53
CA LYS A 716 12.51 13.79 -11.85
C LYS A 716 13.17 12.42 -11.77
N SER A 717 12.47 11.41 -12.28
CA SER A 717 12.99 10.04 -12.32
C SER A 717 14.13 9.90 -13.35
N HIS A 718 14.84 8.75 -13.30
CA HIS A 718 16.01 8.53 -14.16
C HIS A 718 15.63 8.62 -15.65
N ASN A 719 14.59 7.89 -16.09
CA ASN A 719 14.18 7.90 -17.49
C ASN A 719 13.60 9.26 -17.90
N GLU A 720 12.86 9.91 -17.03
CA GLU A 720 12.33 11.27 -17.27
C GLU A 720 13.43 12.30 -17.49
N GLN A 721 14.54 12.21 -16.75
CA GLN A 721 15.67 13.16 -16.90
C GLN A 721 16.30 13.12 -18.29
N PHE A 722 16.37 11.96 -18.94
CA PHE A 722 16.98 11.79 -20.25
C PHE A 722 16.03 12.05 -21.41
N GLU A 723 14.81 11.56 -21.32
CA GLU A 723 13.80 11.71 -22.38
C GLU A 723 13.01 13.04 -22.27
N ASP A 724 13.01 13.67 -21.09
CA ASP A 724 12.20 14.84 -20.75
C ASP A 724 10.70 14.60 -21.04
N ILE A 725 10.18 13.47 -20.54
CA ILE A 725 8.78 12.99 -20.68
C ILE A 725 8.23 12.69 -19.30
N GLU A 726 7.28 13.51 -18.84
CA GLU A 726 6.71 13.45 -17.47
C GLU A 726 6.07 12.09 -17.12
N LEU A 727 5.45 11.39 -18.09
CA LEU A 727 4.81 10.10 -17.84
C LEU A 727 5.79 8.98 -17.46
N LEU A 728 7.06 9.09 -17.83
CA LEU A 728 8.08 8.12 -17.44
C LEU A 728 8.32 8.10 -15.94
N ARG A 729 8.06 9.22 -15.21
CA ARG A 729 8.11 9.25 -13.75
C ARG A 729 7.13 8.26 -13.14
N PHE A 730 5.92 8.14 -13.68
CA PHE A 730 4.93 7.18 -13.19
C PHE A 730 5.35 5.73 -13.44
N LEU A 731 5.91 5.42 -14.63
CA LEU A 731 6.44 4.10 -14.93
C LEU A 731 7.61 3.72 -14.00
N ASP A 732 8.54 4.65 -13.77
CA ASP A 732 9.68 4.46 -12.87
C ASP A 732 9.23 4.26 -11.41
N LEU A 733 8.05 4.77 -11.05
CA LEU A 733 7.43 4.59 -9.73
C LEU A 733 6.51 3.36 -9.66
N GLY A 734 6.40 2.56 -10.74
CA GLY A 734 5.60 1.34 -10.79
C GLY A 734 4.10 1.55 -11.00
N TYR A 735 3.68 2.73 -11.50
CA TYR A 735 2.28 2.98 -11.82
C TYR A 735 1.96 2.56 -13.25
N SER A 736 0.82 1.88 -13.45
CA SER A 736 0.27 1.65 -14.76
C SER A 736 -0.36 2.94 -15.31
N VAL A 737 -0.07 3.26 -16.58
CA VAL A 737 -0.65 4.37 -17.31
C VAL A 737 -1.57 3.81 -18.38
N LYS A 738 -2.87 4.12 -18.33
CA LYS A 738 -3.84 3.72 -19.38
C LYS A 738 -3.65 4.58 -20.60
N MET A 739 -3.49 3.96 -21.73
CA MET A 739 -3.31 4.60 -23.03
C MET A 739 -4.54 4.36 -23.91
N LEU A 740 -5.10 5.41 -24.51
CA LEU A 740 -6.28 5.30 -25.37
C LEU A 740 -5.92 5.72 -26.80
N GLU A 741 -6.27 4.87 -27.76
CA GLU A 741 -6.05 5.20 -29.18
C GLU A 741 -7.04 6.28 -29.63
N THR A 742 -6.54 7.34 -30.25
CA THR A 742 -7.37 8.42 -30.81
C THR A 742 -7.10 8.60 -32.30
N THR A 743 -8.12 9.04 -33.03
CA THR A 743 -7.98 9.44 -34.45
C THR A 743 -7.71 10.93 -34.60
N VAL A 744 -7.91 11.71 -33.55
CA VAL A 744 -7.72 13.15 -33.53
C VAL A 744 -6.23 13.50 -33.44
N ASP A 745 -5.82 14.52 -34.16
CA ASP A 745 -4.47 15.08 -34.09
C ASP A 745 -4.48 16.48 -33.51
N SER A 746 -3.36 16.89 -32.93
CA SER A 746 -3.16 18.27 -32.48
C SER A 746 -1.81 18.78 -32.96
N ILE A 747 -1.67 20.10 -33.08
CA ILE A 747 -0.43 20.77 -33.45
C ILE A 747 -0.02 21.68 -32.33
N ALA A 748 1.09 21.34 -31.65
CA ALA A 748 1.66 22.18 -30.62
C ALA A 748 2.41 23.37 -31.24
N VAL A 749 2.35 24.53 -30.57
CA VAL A 749 3.13 25.71 -30.91
C VAL A 749 4.32 25.77 -29.96
N ASP A 750 5.51 25.39 -30.42
CA ASP A 750 6.74 25.43 -29.62
C ASP A 750 7.66 26.60 -29.96
N VAL A 751 7.66 27.01 -31.18
CA VAL A 751 8.45 28.13 -31.72
C VAL A 751 7.55 29.04 -32.56
N PRO A 752 7.93 30.31 -32.82
CA PRO A 752 7.12 31.27 -33.59
C PRO A 752 6.68 30.73 -34.95
N ASP A 753 7.47 29.92 -35.65
CA ASP A 753 7.14 29.38 -36.97
C ASP A 753 5.98 28.37 -36.92
N ASP A 754 5.67 27.78 -35.77
CA ASP A 754 4.55 26.86 -35.61
C ASP A 754 3.20 27.61 -35.64
N VAL A 755 3.17 28.89 -35.30
CA VAL A 755 1.97 29.73 -35.39
C VAL A 755 1.41 29.66 -36.80
N LYS A 756 2.24 29.80 -37.81
CA LYS A 756 1.83 29.75 -39.19
C LYS A 756 1.26 28.39 -39.61
N LYS A 757 1.86 27.30 -39.11
CA LYS A 757 1.32 25.94 -39.35
C LYS A 757 -0.09 25.78 -38.81
N VAL A 758 -0.34 26.32 -37.61
CA VAL A 758 -1.66 26.30 -36.99
C VAL A 758 -2.64 27.17 -37.79
N GLU A 759 -2.26 28.38 -38.23
CA GLU A 759 -3.09 29.26 -39.06
C GLU A 759 -3.46 28.61 -40.41
N ASP A 760 -2.49 27.95 -41.05
CA ASP A 760 -2.72 27.22 -42.30
C ASP A 760 -3.69 26.03 -42.08
N PHE A 761 -3.52 25.29 -40.98
CA PHE A 761 -4.43 24.19 -40.61
C PHE A 761 -5.87 24.70 -40.37
N LEU A 762 -6.02 25.78 -39.60
CA LEU A 762 -7.32 26.39 -39.33
C LEU A 762 -8.01 26.82 -40.62
N LYS A 763 -7.27 27.42 -41.53
CA LYS A 763 -7.78 27.86 -42.84
C LYS A 763 -8.19 26.67 -43.71
N GLN A 764 -7.39 25.61 -43.78
CA GLN A 764 -7.69 24.41 -44.59
C GLN A 764 -8.95 23.68 -44.08
N ASN A 765 -9.19 23.71 -42.78
CA ASN A 765 -10.34 23.04 -42.16
C ASN A 765 -11.56 23.96 -41.92
N ASN A 766 -11.54 25.18 -42.42
CA ASN A 766 -12.58 26.20 -42.21
C ASN A 766 -12.92 26.42 -40.72
N LEU A 767 -11.89 26.33 -39.85
CA LEU A 767 -12.03 26.54 -38.40
C LEU A 767 -11.74 28.02 -38.05
N PRO A 768 -12.48 28.61 -37.09
CA PRO A 768 -12.31 30.01 -36.71
C PRO A 768 -10.94 30.32 -36.08
#